data_bd288b9ff5d97b0c8d21c7c9540ba160
#
_entry.id   bd288b9ff5d97b0c8d21c7c9540ba160
#
_cell.length_a   1.000
_cell.length_b   1.000
_cell.length_c   1.000
_cell.angle_alpha   90.00
_cell.angle_beta   90.00
_cell.angle_gamma   90.00
#
_symmetry.space_group_name_H-M   'P 1'
#
loop_
_entity.id
_entity.type
_entity.pdbx_description
1 polymer ?
#
loop_
_entity_poly.entity_id
_entity_poly.type
_entity_poly.pdbx_seq_one_letter_code
_entity_poly.pdbx_strand_id
1 'polypeptide(L)'
;MTLHAPAVTRLAVALALALSTPLAAARGVPPGFEDLVEGQTEQLDIQLFGRSAGLSPVRVTLEHVQLEDPARVLQALDLPAEAQAALLPALSQPLPRNSHLACRFGGASAGCGYIDPPEAPDEVRALYDEGEGAVRLFVARQWIPGKPAAERFHTVTANAENAFLHQQTLNLSGGRDYQSLSARGVGTLGLFDRGHLSAEWYYNQQRYRSHSDDDFQFDNVYYRHDLGPAHYLQAGRMDRRNLSSPQGGTFSFSMLPLDRFQGARLGTTQAYVDTDAAVQASPLTVLLARDARVDVFDGERLLQTFYLQAGINQIDTRNFPFGNYLVRMRIYEDGVLVRTEEAPFDKGGDWTNSQWQWFVQGGHRNERRSDAFDGERIAMAGVRVPLGRDAAITAGAATFGGHRYGELRLDLRRVMATQEVRATFSGMRGSDGSNGQQHQLSYRRTASWNLYQQRMRGKACQFEAEARDQLGCTNALSGSMSLPLAGGNVYVGYTRRQTWRTGWHRPAFEQDPLFGLEPLLPPGPLEPRREPLLSRTWQASFSRSHRWQDFSVSTRVGVWRQNSTDSVRGSTERDRGIYVNLSLSRRHRSAAGDGQRRYAVDVRQPQHQRPAIDYSVGQSLRQELDTQYRELSGELRANNNERYSASLGGQLQNGIGHTSASVARYQQRGRSETGYSGAHNSGFALGRRGFYWSGANGADAGLAVQVADTDDADLRGVAAELQVGGLRRQRLQIGERRLLPLPAYQSQRAEVQDASTLDSIAAIRVTGVGGARPMFLTPGKLMRMPVPIEVTYTFIGHARDLAGAPLGGARILNAPVPGTSANGGFVADFPRRETTLYLLQDDRLLHCPLQVRERRQVVLLVGAVHCEPLAVAQLPAEIRQQARVTRLLQERALIAATPRTAAAGGTP
;
A
#
# COMPACT_ATOMS: atom_id res chain seq x y z
N MET A 1 48.75 -42.63 28.42
CA MET A 1 49.32 -43.08 27.15
C MET A 1 49.48 -41.87 26.25
N THR A 2 50.72 -41.48 26.19
CA THR A 2 51.27 -40.39 25.36
C THR A 2 51.38 -40.82 23.91
N LEU A 3 50.94 -39.95 22.94
CA LEU A 3 51.43 -40.06 21.57
C LEU A 3 51.33 -38.71 20.84
N HIS A 4 52.44 -38.07 20.72
CA HIS A 4 53.07 -37.35 19.62
C HIS A 4 52.25 -36.40 18.74
N ALA A 5 52.39 -35.14 19.00
CA ALA A 5 52.29 -34.11 18.00
C ALA A 5 53.66 -33.44 17.80
N PRO A 6 54.34 -33.64 16.67
CA PRO A 6 55.19 -32.58 16.16
C PRO A 6 55.23 -32.41 14.64
N ALA A 7 54.19 -32.73 13.87
CA ALA A 7 54.25 -32.51 12.42
C ALA A 7 53.38 -31.33 11.94
N VAL A 8 52.30 -31.02 12.65
CA VAL A 8 51.34 -29.96 12.21
C VAL A 8 51.85 -28.54 12.55
N THR A 9 52.68 -28.41 13.59
CA THR A 9 53.20 -27.10 14.02
C THR A 9 54.30 -26.56 13.08
N ARG A 10 55.04 -27.42 12.39
CA ARG A 10 56.08 -26.98 11.45
C ARG A 10 55.50 -26.58 10.08
N LEU A 11 54.35 -27.12 9.68
CA LEU A 11 53.66 -26.71 8.46
C LEU A 11 52.95 -25.39 8.62
N ALA A 12 52.39 -25.11 9.81
CA ALA A 12 51.71 -23.84 10.12
C ALA A 12 52.69 -22.66 10.19
N VAL A 13 53.93 -22.88 10.69
CA VAL A 13 54.97 -21.82 10.73
C VAL A 13 55.55 -21.57 9.33
N ALA A 14 55.72 -22.60 8.51
CA ALA A 14 56.19 -22.43 7.12
C ALA A 14 55.13 -21.74 6.23
N LEU A 15 53.85 -21.96 6.48
CA LEU A 15 52.76 -21.26 5.76
C LEU A 15 52.58 -19.82 6.22
N ALA A 16 52.84 -19.51 7.50
CA ALA A 16 52.80 -18.16 8.03
C ALA A 16 54.00 -17.32 7.59
N LEU A 17 55.17 -17.90 7.32
CA LEU A 17 56.34 -17.20 6.80
C LEU A 17 56.29 -17.00 5.26
N ALA A 18 55.53 -17.81 4.55
CA ALA A 18 55.31 -17.64 3.10
C ALA A 18 54.26 -16.56 2.77
N LEU A 19 53.43 -16.15 3.75
CA LEU A 19 52.42 -15.13 3.59
C LEU A 19 52.89 -13.73 4.06
N SER A 20 54.13 -13.58 4.54
CA SER A 20 54.70 -12.32 4.97
C SER A 20 55.70 -11.70 3.96
N THR A 21 55.54 -11.95 2.68
CA THR A 21 56.11 -11.08 1.66
C THR A 21 55.28 -9.81 1.62
N PRO A 22 55.87 -8.61 1.83
CA PRO A 22 55.12 -7.39 1.57
C PRO A 22 54.80 -7.39 0.08
N LEU A 23 53.52 -7.54 -0.24
CA LEU A 23 53.00 -7.12 -1.54
C LEU A 23 53.38 -5.65 -1.67
N ALA A 24 54.42 -5.38 -2.43
CA ALA A 24 54.69 -4.05 -2.93
C ALA A 24 53.41 -3.63 -3.70
N ALA A 25 52.67 -2.74 -3.10
CA ALA A 25 51.44 -2.16 -3.68
C ALA A 25 51.86 -1.61 -5.04
N ALA A 26 51.46 -2.30 -6.12
CA ALA A 26 51.47 -1.73 -7.45
C ALA A 26 50.58 -0.49 -7.38
N ARG A 27 51.20 0.68 -7.27
CA ARG A 27 50.54 1.99 -7.36
C ARG A 27 50.20 2.26 -8.83
N GLY A 28 49.25 1.54 -9.37
CA GLY A 28 48.74 1.78 -10.70
C GLY A 28 47.38 1.10 -10.79
N VAL A 29 46.36 1.86 -11.12
CA VAL A 29 45.04 1.34 -11.45
C VAL A 29 45.18 0.51 -12.70
N PRO A 30 44.59 -0.71 -12.78
CA PRO A 30 44.59 -1.48 -14.00
C PRO A 30 44.00 -0.67 -15.16
N PRO A 31 44.55 -0.74 -16.37
CA PRO A 31 44.00 -0.05 -17.52
C PRO A 31 42.51 -0.38 -17.72
N GLY A 32 41.64 0.62 -17.80
CA GLY A 32 40.19 0.49 -17.91
C GLY A 32 39.42 0.64 -16.61
N PHE A 33 40.09 0.84 -15.44
CA PHE A 33 39.45 1.13 -14.15
C PHE A 33 39.82 2.56 -13.66
N GLU A 34 40.35 3.39 -14.50
CA GLU A 34 40.76 4.76 -14.20
C GLU A 34 39.56 5.62 -13.75
N ASP A 35 38.41 5.46 -14.42
CA ASP A 35 37.14 6.17 -14.09
C ASP A 35 36.60 5.83 -12.69
N LEU A 36 36.87 4.63 -12.16
CA LEU A 36 36.45 4.27 -10.78
C LEU A 36 37.27 4.98 -9.72
N VAL A 37 38.52 5.36 -10.04
CA VAL A 37 39.39 6.10 -9.10
C VAL A 37 39.18 7.60 -9.24
N GLU A 38 38.98 8.08 -10.48
CA GLU A 38 38.70 9.47 -10.73
C GLU A 38 37.29 9.88 -10.27
N GLY A 39 36.38 8.90 -10.12
CA GLY A 39 35.00 9.10 -9.70
C GLY A 39 34.06 9.48 -10.83
N GLN A 40 32.83 9.05 -10.72
CA GLN A 40 31.75 9.36 -11.64
C GLN A 40 30.83 10.41 -11.04
N THR A 41 30.33 11.33 -11.86
CA THR A 41 29.29 12.29 -11.43
C THR A 41 27.93 11.64 -11.64
N GLU A 42 27.22 11.42 -10.54
CA GLU A 42 25.88 10.83 -10.50
C GLU A 42 24.86 11.88 -10.04
N GLN A 43 23.61 11.73 -10.50
CA GLN A 43 22.50 12.55 -10.00
C GLN A 43 21.88 11.84 -8.82
N LEU A 44 22.17 12.31 -7.62
CA LEU A 44 21.75 11.68 -6.37
C LEU A 44 20.79 12.57 -5.58
N ASP A 45 19.83 11.95 -4.92
CA ASP A 45 18.94 12.66 -4.00
C ASP A 45 19.68 13.00 -2.70
N ILE A 46 19.79 14.29 -2.41
CA ILE A 46 20.43 14.75 -1.18
C ILE A 46 19.40 14.87 -0.08
N GLN A 47 19.58 14.11 0.99
CA GLN A 47 18.65 14.04 2.09
C GLN A 47 19.28 14.53 3.40
N LEU A 48 18.55 15.36 4.14
CA LEU A 48 18.91 15.77 5.50
C LEU A 48 17.76 15.39 6.44
N PHE A 49 17.97 14.39 7.32
CA PHE A 49 16.95 13.89 8.26
C PHE A 49 15.59 13.62 7.60
N GLY A 50 15.61 13.00 6.44
CA GLY A 50 14.40 12.68 5.68
C GLY A 50 13.82 13.84 4.85
N ARG A 51 14.40 15.03 4.88
CA ARG A 51 14.08 16.11 3.92
C ARG A 51 14.98 15.96 2.70
N SER A 52 14.42 16.00 1.52
CA SER A 52 15.15 15.96 0.24
C SER A 52 15.42 17.36 -0.26
N ALA A 53 16.65 17.65 -0.66
CA ALA A 53 17.02 18.82 -1.45
C ALA A 53 16.77 18.62 -2.95
N GLY A 54 16.34 17.42 -3.35
CA GLY A 54 16.22 17.03 -4.76
C GLY A 54 17.51 16.42 -5.33
N LEU A 55 17.46 16.05 -6.62
CA LEU A 55 18.64 15.52 -7.30
C LEU A 55 19.68 16.62 -7.50
N SER A 56 20.91 16.28 -7.14
CA SER A 56 22.07 17.13 -7.32
C SER A 56 23.22 16.33 -7.89
N PRO A 57 24.06 16.93 -8.74
CA PRO A 57 25.23 16.26 -9.24
C PRO A 57 26.24 16.04 -8.10
N VAL A 58 26.60 14.79 -7.90
CA VAL A 58 27.55 14.35 -6.88
C VAL A 58 28.64 13.53 -7.54
N ARG A 59 29.87 13.88 -7.29
CA ARG A 59 31.00 13.08 -7.70
C ARG A 59 31.22 11.94 -6.69
N VAL A 60 31.09 10.71 -7.15
CA VAL A 60 31.22 9.51 -6.33
C VAL A 60 32.51 8.80 -6.69
N THR A 61 33.38 8.59 -5.70
CA THR A 61 34.61 7.79 -5.82
C THR A 61 34.45 6.52 -4.98
N LEU A 62 35.48 5.68 -4.95
CA LEU A 62 35.47 4.47 -4.13
C LEU A 62 35.33 4.76 -2.61
N GLU A 63 35.81 5.89 -2.14
CA GLU A 63 35.89 6.21 -0.71
C GLU A 63 35.07 7.45 -0.31
N HIS A 64 34.79 8.36 -1.25
CA HIS A 64 34.24 9.67 -0.96
C HIS A 64 33.07 10.01 -1.88
N VAL A 65 32.24 10.92 -1.41
CA VAL A 65 31.21 11.64 -2.17
C VAL A 65 31.48 13.13 -2.08
N GLN A 66 31.33 13.86 -3.17
CA GLN A 66 31.54 15.29 -3.22
C GLN A 66 30.39 15.97 -3.99
N LEU A 67 29.74 16.93 -3.36
CA LEU A 67 28.70 17.74 -4.00
C LEU A 67 29.35 18.74 -4.97
N GLU A 68 28.84 18.82 -6.19
CA GLU A 68 29.33 19.82 -7.15
C GLU A 68 28.77 21.22 -6.89
N ASP A 69 27.53 21.31 -6.34
CA ASP A 69 26.90 22.59 -5.99
C ASP A 69 26.33 22.55 -4.57
N PRO A 70 27.18 22.61 -3.54
CA PRO A 70 26.74 22.56 -2.13
C PRO A 70 25.89 23.77 -1.72
N ALA A 71 26.09 24.94 -2.34
CA ALA A 71 25.29 26.13 -2.00
C ALA A 71 23.83 25.97 -2.38
N ARG A 72 23.56 25.42 -3.57
CA ARG A 72 22.20 25.11 -4.05
C ARG A 72 21.53 24.06 -3.16
N VAL A 73 22.27 23.05 -2.75
CA VAL A 73 21.76 22.01 -1.85
C VAL A 73 21.35 22.62 -0.51
N LEU A 74 22.18 23.46 0.11
CA LEU A 74 21.88 24.12 1.37
C LEU A 74 20.65 25.04 1.30
N GLN A 75 20.47 25.75 0.18
CA GLN A 75 19.28 26.56 -0.05
C GLN A 75 18.02 25.70 -0.16
N ALA A 76 18.12 24.57 -0.85
CA ALA A 76 16.98 23.65 -1.04
C ALA A 76 16.57 22.95 0.27
N LEU A 77 17.48 22.80 1.23
CA LEU A 77 17.22 22.22 2.55
C LEU A 77 16.54 23.18 3.55
N ASP A 78 16.39 24.45 3.17
CA ASP A 78 15.72 25.49 3.98
C ASP A 78 16.30 25.58 5.41
N LEU A 79 17.63 25.61 5.49
CA LEU A 79 18.35 25.77 6.75
C LEU A 79 18.53 27.27 7.09
N PRO A 80 18.65 27.64 8.38
CA PRO A 80 18.97 28.99 8.79
C PRO A 80 20.27 29.51 8.12
N ALA A 81 20.35 30.79 7.81
CA ALA A 81 21.53 31.38 7.13
C ALA A 81 22.85 31.11 7.89
N GLU A 82 22.81 31.09 9.20
CA GLU A 82 23.95 30.74 10.05
C GLU A 82 24.40 29.28 9.83
N ALA A 83 23.47 28.37 9.71
CA ALA A 83 23.75 26.96 9.41
C ALA A 83 24.33 26.79 8.02
N GLN A 84 23.79 27.51 7.02
CA GLN A 84 24.29 27.46 5.65
C GLN A 84 25.74 27.94 5.59
N ALA A 85 26.06 29.04 6.30
CA ALA A 85 27.42 29.59 6.35
C ALA A 85 28.40 28.63 7.05
N ALA A 86 27.96 27.96 8.13
CA ALA A 86 28.80 27.04 8.89
C ALA A 86 29.07 25.72 8.13
N LEU A 87 28.08 25.19 7.40
CA LEU A 87 28.15 23.88 6.73
C LEU A 87 28.74 23.92 5.30
N LEU A 88 28.69 25.07 4.64
CA LEU A 88 29.17 25.23 3.27
C LEU A 88 30.63 24.80 3.06
N PRO A 89 31.60 25.15 3.98
CA PRO A 89 32.98 24.72 3.81
C PRO A 89 33.16 23.20 3.87
N ALA A 90 32.44 22.52 4.78
CA ALA A 90 32.51 21.07 4.91
C ALA A 90 31.89 20.36 3.70
N LEU A 91 30.75 20.83 3.21
CA LEU A 91 30.07 20.26 2.04
C LEU A 91 30.80 20.51 0.71
N SER A 92 31.71 21.48 0.68
CA SER A 92 32.56 21.76 -0.50
C SER A 92 33.75 20.82 -0.61
N GLN A 93 34.01 20.03 0.44
CA GLN A 93 35.09 19.05 0.48
C GLN A 93 34.58 17.63 0.24
N PRO A 94 35.44 16.70 -0.22
CA PRO A 94 35.05 15.29 -0.32
C PRO A 94 34.70 14.73 1.07
N LEU A 95 33.52 14.11 1.19
CA LEU A 95 33.04 13.47 2.41
C LEU A 95 33.19 11.96 2.31
N PRO A 96 33.54 11.24 3.39
CA PRO A 96 33.54 9.77 3.39
C PRO A 96 32.15 9.22 3.04
N ARG A 97 32.09 8.24 2.12
CA ARG A 97 30.80 7.73 1.61
C ARG A 97 30.02 6.87 2.59
N ASN A 98 30.68 6.22 3.53
CA ASN A 98 30.10 5.36 4.56
C ASN A 98 29.05 4.34 4.09
N SER A 99 29.15 3.88 2.85
CA SER A 99 28.15 3.00 2.21
C SER A 99 27.96 1.66 2.91
N HIS A 100 28.93 1.24 3.72
CA HIS A 100 28.83 0.02 4.53
C HIS A 100 27.73 0.10 5.61
N LEU A 101 27.29 1.32 5.97
CA LEU A 101 26.21 1.57 6.91
C LEU A 101 24.83 1.67 6.23
N ALA A 102 24.78 1.66 4.89
CA ALA A 102 23.51 1.66 4.16
C ALA A 102 22.72 0.38 4.40
N CYS A 103 21.38 0.46 4.32
CA CYS A 103 20.51 -0.68 4.51
C CYS A 103 20.57 -1.60 3.28
N ARG A 104 21.03 -2.84 3.45
CA ARG A 104 21.03 -3.83 2.37
C ARG A 104 19.62 -4.38 2.14
N PHE A 105 19.28 -4.59 0.87
CA PHE A 105 18.01 -5.19 0.46
C PHE A 105 17.71 -6.50 1.22
N GLY A 106 16.56 -6.59 1.87
CA GLY A 106 16.04 -7.82 2.48
C GLY A 106 16.41 -8.10 3.93
N GLY A 107 17.19 -7.26 4.58
CA GLY A 107 17.54 -7.40 5.99
C GLY A 107 17.53 -6.08 6.72
N ALA A 108 16.45 -5.76 7.41
CA ALA A 108 16.46 -4.68 8.38
C ALA A 108 17.33 -5.07 9.58
N SER A 109 18.65 -4.87 9.48
CA SER A 109 19.50 -4.84 10.66
C SER A 109 19.17 -3.58 11.45
N ALA A 110 18.84 -3.71 12.72
CA ALA A 110 18.60 -2.56 13.58
C ALA A 110 19.81 -1.62 13.52
N GLY A 111 19.59 -0.38 13.06
CA GLY A 111 20.62 0.66 13.01
C GLY A 111 21.26 0.94 11.65
N CYS A 112 20.84 0.26 10.55
CA CYS A 112 21.33 0.62 9.21
C CYS A 112 20.75 1.96 8.74
N GLY A 113 21.45 2.63 7.81
CA GLY A 113 20.99 3.90 7.20
C GLY A 113 21.13 5.11 8.11
N TYR A 114 21.87 5.00 9.21
CA TYR A 114 22.03 6.05 10.20
C TYR A 114 23.49 6.20 10.64
N ILE A 115 23.92 7.43 10.81
CA ILE A 115 25.19 7.82 11.45
C ILE A 115 24.86 8.81 12.57
N ASP A 116 25.49 8.68 13.72
CA ASP A 116 25.32 9.63 14.80
C ASP A 116 25.69 11.05 14.34
N PRO A 117 24.79 12.03 14.54
CA PRO A 117 25.07 13.42 14.20
C PRO A 117 26.35 13.91 14.84
N PRO A 118 27.17 14.72 14.13
CA PRO A 118 28.36 15.31 14.74
C PRO A 118 27.99 16.28 15.86
N GLU A 119 28.91 16.46 16.81
CA GLU A 119 28.76 17.45 17.88
C GLU A 119 29.20 18.86 17.43
N ALA A 120 30.20 18.92 16.55
CA ALA A 120 30.70 20.17 16.01
C ALA A 120 29.75 20.80 15.00
N PRO A 121 29.46 22.12 15.10
CA PRO A 121 28.49 22.77 14.24
C PRO A 121 28.92 22.90 12.80
N ASP A 122 30.17 22.80 12.48
CA ASP A 122 30.77 22.90 11.15
C ASP A 122 31.10 21.54 10.52
N GLU A 123 30.85 20.45 11.23
CA GLU A 123 31.07 19.06 10.73
C GLU A 123 29.82 18.52 10.02
N VAL A 124 30.05 17.84 8.90
CA VAL A 124 29.02 17.09 8.17
C VAL A 124 29.48 15.66 7.96
N ARG A 125 28.60 14.71 8.17
CA ARG A 125 28.80 13.31 7.83
C ARG A 125 27.85 12.91 6.72
N ALA A 126 28.34 12.13 5.76
CA ALA A 126 27.57 11.65 4.65
C ALA A 126 27.44 10.13 4.69
N LEU A 127 26.30 9.62 4.25
CA LEU A 127 26.06 8.20 4.00
C LEU A 127 25.52 8.07 2.58
N TYR A 128 26.28 7.42 1.72
CA TYR A 128 25.85 7.13 0.36
C TYR A 128 25.15 5.77 0.30
N ASP A 129 23.88 5.80 -0.10
CA ASP A 129 23.05 4.61 -0.27
C ASP A 129 22.86 4.35 -1.78
N GLU A 130 23.69 3.45 -2.32
CA GLU A 130 23.61 3.03 -3.73
C GLU A 130 22.24 2.44 -4.08
N GLY A 131 21.63 1.70 -3.14
CA GLY A 131 20.33 1.05 -3.35
C GLY A 131 19.19 2.02 -3.50
N GLU A 132 19.30 3.21 -2.89
CA GLU A 132 18.30 4.27 -2.98
C GLU A 132 18.72 5.41 -3.91
N GLY A 133 19.94 5.43 -4.44
CA GLY A 133 20.47 6.54 -5.23
C GLY A 133 20.50 7.86 -4.45
N ALA A 134 20.83 7.80 -3.17
CA ALA A 134 20.72 8.93 -2.27
C ALA A 134 21.98 9.14 -1.42
N VAL A 135 22.26 10.41 -1.11
CA VAL A 135 23.25 10.80 -0.11
C VAL A 135 22.53 11.40 1.09
N ARG A 136 22.62 10.73 2.24
CA ARG A 136 22.05 11.21 3.49
C ARG A 136 23.10 12.02 4.25
N LEU A 137 22.77 13.26 4.58
CA LEU A 137 23.62 14.17 5.35
C LEU A 137 23.21 14.16 6.82
N PHE A 138 24.20 14.18 7.70
CA PHE A 138 24.05 14.27 9.14
C PHE A 138 24.84 15.48 9.64
N VAL A 139 24.15 16.42 10.27
CA VAL A 139 24.70 17.67 10.80
C VAL A 139 24.45 17.78 12.29
N ALA A 140 25.10 18.69 12.97
CA ALA A 140 24.94 18.91 14.41
C ALA A 140 23.46 19.16 14.77
N ARG A 141 23.03 18.62 15.90
CA ARG A 141 21.62 18.68 16.36
C ARG A 141 21.04 20.07 16.44
N GLN A 142 21.86 21.09 16.71
CA GLN A 142 21.45 22.49 16.78
C GLN A 142 20.92 23.03 15.43
N TRP A 143 21.36 22.47 14.32
CA TRP A 143 20.92 22.86 12.97
C TRP A 143 19.68 22.10 12.50
N ILE A 144 19.25 21.09 13.27
CA ILE A 144 18.01 20.39 12.94
C ILE A 144 16.87 21.32 13.34
N PRO A 145 16.10 21.87 12.39
CA PRO A 145 14.98 22.72 12.76
C PRO A 145 14.02 21.88 13.62
N GLY A 146 13.89 22.23 14.89
CA GLY A 146 12.78 21.73 15.69
C GLY A 146 11.50 22.10 14.96
N LYS A 147 10.55 21.15 14.79
CA LYS A 147 9.24 21.50 14.20
C LYS A 147 8.70 22.74 14.90
N PRO A 148 8.51 23.88 14.20
CA PRO A 148 7.92 25.05 14.84
C PRO A 148 6.57 24.64 15.42
N ALA A 149 6.22 25.14 16.59
CA ALA A 149 4.92 24.86 17.23
C ALA A 149 3.71 25.24 16.37
N ALA A 150 3.94 26.01 15.29
CA ALA A 150 2.94 26.46 14.31
C ALA A 150 2.66 25.42 13.20
N GLU A 151 3.53 24.45 12.91
CA GLU A 151 3.31 23.45 11.86
C GLU A 151 2.61 22.20 12.40
N ARG A 152 1.45 22.38 13.02
CA ARG A 152 0.60 21.25 13.41
C ARG A 152 -0.19 20.65 12.25
N PHE A 153 -0.18 21.31 11.11
CA PHE A 153 -1.03 20.97 9.98
C PHE A 153 -0.21 20.86 8.70
N HIS A 154 -0.48 19.83 7.91
CA HIS A 154 0.06 19.71 6.59
C HIS A 154 -0.47 20.83 5.66
N THR A 155 0.42 21.37 4.85
CA THR A 155 0.06 22.32 3.79
C THR A 155 -0.38 21.55 2.54
N VAL A 156 -1.51 21.94 1.95
CA VAL A 156 -1.99 21.34 0.70
C VAL A 156 -1.01 21.66 -0.43
N THR A 157 -0.72 20.67 -1.25
CA THR A 157 0.16 20.82 -2.42
C THR A 157 -0.46 21.79 -3.43
N ALA A 158 0.21 22.90 -3.66
CA ALA A 158 -0.32 24.02 -4.47
C ALA A 158 -0.59 23.67 -5.94
N ASN A 159 0.22 22.75 -6.53
CA ASN A 159 0.17 22.42 -7.96
C ASN A 159 -0.79 21.27 -8.31
N ALA A 160 -1.66 20.87 -7.38
CA ALA A 160 -2.66 19.82 -7.62
C ALA A 160 -3.91 20.42 -8.26
N GLU A 161 -4.36 19.83 -9.36
CA GLU A 161 -5.57 20.27 -10.07
C GLU A 161 -6.83 19.56 -9.54
N ASN A 162 -7.98 20.20 -9.68
CA ASN A 162 -9.27 19.57 -9.45
C ASN A 162 -9.53 18.54 -10.53
N ALA A 163 -9.93 17.34 -10.11
CA ALA A 163 -10.22 16.22 -10.99
C ALA A 163 -11.40 15.41 -10.46
N PHE A 164 -11.99 14.62 -11.35
CA PHE A 164 -12.92 13.58 -10.97
C PHE A 164 -12.14 12.26 -10.86
N LEU A 165 -12.09 11.71 -9.67
CA LEU A 165 -11.52 10.38 -9.40
C LEU A 165 -12.65 9.41 -9.14
N HIS A 166 -12.59 8.24 -9.74
CA HIS A 166 -13.57 7.18 -9.55
C HIS A 166 -12.88 5.85 -9.37
N GLN A 167 -13.35 5.08 -8.41
CA GLN A 167 -12.91 3.72 -8.16
C GLN A 167 -14.13 2.79 -8.17
N GLN A 168 -13.93 1.58 -8.68
CA GLN A 168 -15.01 0.62 -8.80
C GLN A 168 -14.54 -0.80 -8.51
N THR A 169 -15.46 -1.56 -7.94
CA THR A 169 -15.31 -2.99 -7.67
C THR A 169 -16.51 -3.71 -8.25
N LEU A 170 -16.26 -4.71 -9.06
CA LEU A 170 -17.26 -5.60 -9.61
C LEU A 170 -17.02 -7.00 -9.06
N ASN A 171 -18.05 -7.66 -8.57
CA ASN A 171 -18.00 -9.06 -8.16
C ASN A 171 -19.12 -9.83 -8.86
N LEU A 172 -18.75 -10.95 -9.43
CA LEU A 172 -19.64 -11.86 -10.10
C LEU A 172 -19.50 -13.24 -9.47
N SER A 173 -20.59 -13.88 -9.12
CA SER A 173 -20.58 -15.28 -8.71
C SER A 173 -21.83 -15.98 -9.16
N GLY A 174 -21.73 -17.27 -9.43
CA GLY A 174 -22.91 -18.01 -9.83
C GLY A 174 -22.68 -19.49 -10.04
N GLY A 175 -23.76 -20.19 -10.28
CA GLY A 175 -23.84 -21.58 -10.59
C GLY A 175 -25.07 -21.86 -11.46
N ARG A 176 -25.56 -23.10 -11.42
CA ARG A 176 -26.69 -23.52 -12.23
C ARG A 176 -27.99 -22.77 -11.90
N ASP A 177 -28.21 -22.51 -10.60
CA ASP A 177 -29.51 -22.04 -10.08
C ASP A 177 -29.45 -20.67 -9.44
N TYR A 178 -28.24 -20.07 -9.41
CA TYR A 178 -27.97 -18.83 -8.74
C TYR A 178 -26.92 -18.01 -9.50
N GLN A 179 -27.16 -16.73 -9.65
CA GLN A 179 -26.21 -15.74 -10.14
C GLN A 179 -26.29 -14.49 -9.27
N SER A 180 -25.16 -13.93 -8.95
CA SER A 180 -25.06 -12.66 -8.23
C SER A 180 -24.04 -11.77 -8.90
N LEU A 181 -24.44 -10.55 -9.19
CA LEU A 181 -23.58 -9.47 -9.64
C LEU A 181 -23.68 -8.35 -8.62
N SER A 182 -22.58 -7.96 -8.04
CA SER A 182 -22.51 -6.75 -7.21
C SER A 182 -21.47 -5.79 -7.79
N ALA A 183 -21.85 -4.54 -7.91
CA ALA A 183 -21.01 -3.47 -8.34
C ALA A 183 -21.04 -2.34 -7.31
N ARG A 184 -19.90 -1.75 -7.03
CA ARG A 184 -19.78 -0.62 -6.13
C ARG A 184 -18.80 0.38 -6.69
N GLY A 185 -19.11 1.67 -6.54
CA GLY A 185 -18.20 2.72 -6.92
C GLY A 185 -18.20 3.88 -5.94
N VAL A 186 -17.07 4.56 -5.87
CA VAL A 186 -16.90 5.82 -5.15
C VAL A 186 -16.31 6.82 -6.13
N GLY A 187 -17.04 7.92 -6.36
CA GLY A 187 -16.61 9.04 -7.18
C GLY A 187 -16.36 10.26 -6.32
N THR A 188 -15.24 10.94 -6.54
CA THR A 188 -14.88 12.18 -5.84
C THR A 188 -14.48 13.23 -6.86
N LEU A 189 -15.18 14.36 -6.86
CA LEU A 189 -14.92 15.51 -7.72
C LEU A 189 -14.37 16.66 -6.86
N GLY A 190 -13.14 17.07 -7.14
CA GLY A 190 -12.54 18.24 -6.50
C GLY A 190 -13.21 19.54 -6.98
N LEU A 191 -13.57 20.40 -6.05
CA LEU A 191 -14.16 21.71 -6.29
C LEU A 191 -13.42 22.73 -5.45
N PHE A 192 -13.01 23.82 -6.07
CA PHE A 192 -12.23 24.87 -5.39
C PHE A 192 -10.92 24.31 -4.77
N ASP A 193 -10.32 25.02 -3.84
CA ASP A 193 -9.06 24.59 -3.21
C ASP A 193 -9.25 23.53 -2.11
N ARG A 194 -10.36 23.63 -1.38
CA ARG A 194 -10.62 22.80 -0.18
C ARG A 194 -12.01 22.17 -0.16
N GLY A 195 -12.66 22.11 -1.31
CA GLY A 195 -13.99 21.51 -1.43
C GLY A 195 -14.01 20.28 -2.32
N HIS A 196 -14.94 19.38 -2.08
CA HIS A 196 -15.19 18.24 -2.95
C HIS A 196 -16.62 17.73 -2.86
N LEU A 197 -17.08 17.15 -3.94
CA LEU A 197 -18.32 16.36 -4.00
C LEU A 197 -17.93 14.87 -3.97
N SER A 198 -18.51 14.10 -3.07
CA SER A 198 -18.34 12.66 -3.00
C SER A 198 -19.65 11.95 -3.23
N ALA A 199 -19.61 10.90 -4.06
CA ALA A 199 -20.76 10.04 -4.33
C ALA A 199 -20.34 8.58 -4.23
N GLU A 200 -21.07 7.83 -3.43
CA GLU A 200 -20.88 6.39 -3.29
C GLU A 200 -22.15 5.69 -3.74
N TRP A 201 -22.00 4.75 -4.67
CA TRP A 201 -23.09 3.98 -5.24
C TRP A 201 -22.84 2.49 -5.10
N TYR A 202 -23.93 1.76 -5.05
CA TYR A 202 -23.95 0.31 -4.97
C TYR A 202 -25.03 -0.24 -5.86
N TYR A 203 -24.71 -1.31 -6.57
CA TYR A 203 -25.63 -2.09 -7.38
C TYR A 203 -25.50 -3.56 -7.00
N ASN A 204 -26.61 -4.22 -6.78
CA ASN A 204 -26.67 -5.65 -6.51
C ASN A 204 -27.78 -6.27 -7.33
N GLN A 205 -27.44 -7.32 -8.05
CA GLN A 205 -28.38 -8.15 -8.77
C GLN A 205 -28.22 -9.59 -8.31
N GLN A 206 -29.33 -10.19 -7.90
CA GLN A 206 -29.39 -11.61 -7.54
C GLN A 206 -30.46 -12.27 -8.38
N ARG A 207 -30.07 -13.30 -9.09
CA ARG A 207 -30.98 -14.08 -9.94
C ARG A 207 -30.99 -15.52 -9.48
N TYR A 208 -32.14 -15.96 -9.07
CA TYR A 208 -32.48 -17.36 -8.78
C TYR A 208 -33.33 -17.91 -9.88
N ARG A 209 -33.51 -19.24 -9.96
CA ARG A 209 -34.38 -19.89 -10.98
C ARG A 209 -35.77 -19.28 -11.12
N SER A 210 -36.39 -18.87 -10.00
CA SER A 210 -37.77 -18.40 -9.91
C SER A 210 -37.91 -16.91 -9.62
N HIS A 211 -36.83 -16.21 -9.36
CA HIS A 211 -36.86 -14.83 -8.89
C HIS A 211 -35.59 -14.06 -9.28
N SER A 212 -35.76 -12.82 -9.70
CA SER A 212 -34.66 -11.88 -9.92
C SER A 212 -34.91 -10.66 -9.04
N ASP A 213 -33.93 -10.28 -8.28
CA ASP A 213 -33.94 -9.06 -7.45
C ASP A 213 -32.77 -8.19 -7.87
N ASP A 214 -33.03 -6.92 -8.14
CA ASP A 214 -32.01 -5.93 -8.44
C ASP A 214 -32.23 -4.68 -7.59
N ASP A 215 -31.15 -4.14 -7.08
CA ASP A 215 -31.16 -2.96 -6.22
C ASP A 215 -30.02 -2.03 -6.60
N PHE A 216 -30.34 -0.78 -6.92
CA PHE A 216 -29.38 0.27 -7.15
C PHE A 216 -29.62 1.40 -6.16
N GLN A 217 -28.56 1.84 -5.49
CA GLN A 217 -28.69 2.94 -4.54
C GLN A 217 -27.42 3.79 -4.43
N PHE A 218 -27.63 5.03 -4.06
CA PHE A 218 -26.55 5.86 -3.56
C PHE A 218 -26.47 5.73 -2.04
N ASP A 219 -25.32 5.32 -1.53
CA ASP A 219 -25.09 5.23 -0.08
C ASP A 219 -24.81 6.59 0.53
N ASN A 220 -23.93 7.36 -0.09
CA ASN A 220 -23.58 8.70 0.31
C ASN A 220 -23.51 9.59 -0.92
N VAL A 221 -24.02 10.80 -0.82
CA VAL A 221 -23.83 11.89 -1.79
C VAL A 221 -23.78 13.19 -1.03
N TYR A 222 -22.62 13.78 -0.93
CA TYR A 222 -22.45 15.01 -0.16
C TYR A 222 -21.40 15.92 -0.77
N TYR A 223 -21.59 17.21 -0.55
CA TYR A 223 -20.57 18.23 -0.71
C TYR A 223 -19.91 18.49 0.65
N ARG A 224 -18.59 18.57 0.66
CA ARG A 224 -17.80 18.98 1.80
C ARG A 224 -16.89 20.13 1.45
N HIS A 225 -16.80 21.09 2.36
CA HIS A 225 -15.89 22.21 2.31
C HIS A 225 -15.11 22.32 3.61
N ASP A 226 -13.77 22.31 3.53
CA ASP A 226 -12.93 22.46 4.70
C ASP A 226 -12.71 23.94 5.00
N LEU A 227 -13.24 24.39 6.14
CA LEU A 227 -13.14 25.76 6.66
C LEU A 227 -11.80 25.97 7.35
N GLY A 228 -10.69 25.92 6.58
CA GLY A 228 -9.34 25.88 7.13
C GLY A 228 -8.90 24.46 7.51
N PRO A 229 -7.79 24.30 8.25
CA PRO A 229 -7.25 22.98 8.57
C PRO A 229 -7.92 22.28 9.75
N ALA A 230 -8.79 23.00 10.50
CA ALA A 230 -9.36 22.52 11.76
C ALA A 230 -10.85 22.23 11.70
N HIS A 231 -11.61 22.82 10.77
CA HIS A 231 -13.06 22.71 10.73
C HIS A 231 -13.55 22.37 9.32
N TYR A 232 -14.75 21.77 9.24
CA TYR A 232 -15.40 21.45 7.98
C TYR A 232 -16.91 21.67 8.05
N LEU A 233 -17.50 21.95 6.90
CA LEU A 233 -18.93 21.90 6.64
C LEU A 233 -19.20 20.81 5.61
N GLN A 234 -20.21 19.99 5.85
CA GLN A 234 -20.63 18.92 4.96
C GLN A 234 -22.15 18.93 4.84
N ALA A 235 -22.68 18.85 3.63
CA ALA A 235 -24.09 18.86 3.36
C ALA A 235 -24.47 17.83 2.29
N GLY A 236 -25.59 17.16 2.48
CA GLY A 236 -26.08 16.10 1.60
C GLY A 236 -26.55 14.87 2.34
N ARG A 237 -26.50 13.73 1.64
CA ARG A 237 -26.80 12.42 2.22
C ARG A 237 -25.49 11.81 2.73
N MET A 238 -25.43 11.52 4.02
CA MET A 238 -24.22 11.09 4.69
C MET A 238 -24.52 10.13 5.85
N ASP A 239 -23.50 9.40 6.27
CA ASP A 239 -23.55 8.46 7.39
C ASP A 239 -22.49 8.77 8.47
N ARG A 240 -22.33 7.86 9.44
CA ARG A 240 -21.41 7.99 10.57
C ARG A 240 -19.93 7.76 10.22
N ARG A 241 -19.62 7.15 9.08
CA ARG A 241 -18.24 6.72 8.74
C ARG A 241 -17.24 7.87 8.71
N ASN A 242 -17.64 9.03 8.19
CA ASN A 242 -16.75 10.18 8.16
C ASN A 242 -16.49 10.77 9.56
N LEU A 243 -17.40 10.61 10.50
CA LEU A 243 -17.17 11.05 11.89
C LEU A 243 -16.07 10.25 12.57
N SER A 244 -15.99 8.96 12.26
CA SER A 244 -15.03 8.05 12.88
C SER A 244 -13.64 8.09 12.21
N SER A 245 -13.50 8.85 11.13
CA SER A 245 -12.23 9.06 10.42
C SER A 245 -11.56 10.37 10.87
N PRO A 246 -10.28 10.57 10.60
CA PRO A 246 -9.63 11.86 10.81
C PRO A 246 -10.34 13.02 10.11
N GLN A 247 -11.05 12.76 9.02
CA GLN A 247 -11.86 13.75 8.30
C GLN A 247 -12.99 14.32 9.16
N GLY A 248 -13.58 13.52 10.04
CA GLY A 248 -14.71 13.89 10.88
C GLY A 248 -14.41 14.06 12.37
N GLY A 249 -13.14 14.07 12.77
CA GLY A 249 -12.76 14.31 14.15
C GLY A 249 -12.66 13.07 15.02
N THR A 250 -12.53 11.88 14.43
CA THR A 250 -12.28 10.61 15.14
C THR A 250 -13.35 10.21 16.20
N PHE A 251 -14.58 10.65 16.05
CA PHE A 251 -15.69 10.27 16.93
C PHE A 251 -16.09 8.81 16.71
N SER A 252 -16.25 8.08 17.79
CA SER A 252 -16.70 6.71 17.75
C SER A 252 -17.81 6.52 18.79
N PHE A 253 -19.04 6.40 18.30
CA PHE A 253 -20.20 6.04 19.08
C PHE A 253 -20.66 4.64 18.68
N SER A 254 -20.94 3.82 19.67
CA SER A 254 -21.30 2.42 19.43
C SER A 254 -22.81 2.17 19.54
N MET A 255 -23.52 3.03 20.22
CA MET A 255 -24.91 2.80 20.57
C MET A 255 -25.84 3.96 20.21
N LEU A 256 -25.32 5.18 20.01
CA LEU A 256 -26.14 6.27 19.50
C LEU A 256 -26.64 5.95 18.09
N PRO A 257 -27.91 6.25 17.77
CA PRO A 257 -28.50 6.05 16.45
C PRO A 257 -27.94 7.10 15.45
N LEU A 258 -26.70 6.90 15.01
CA LEU A 258 -25.98 7.71 14.02
C LEU A 258 -26.09 7.09 12.64
N ASP A 259 -27.30 6.86 12.17
CA ASP A 259 -27.55 6.25 10.91
C ASP A 259 -27.38 7.21 9.72
N ARG A 260 -27.77 6.75 8.55
CA ARG A 260 -27.76 7.53 7.33
C ARG A 260 -28.82 8.64 7.40
N PHE A 261 -28.43 9.86 7.08
CA PHE A 261 -29.33 11.01 7.09
C PHE A 261 -29.05 11.97 5.94
N GLN A 262 -30.02 12.76 5.60
CA GLN A 262 -29.90 13.86 4.65
C GLN A 262 -30.01 15.18 5.42
N GLY A 263 -28.97 15.99 5.34
CA GLY A 263 -28.89 17.22 6.12
C GLY A 263 -27.54 17.89 6.03
N ALA A 264 -27.18 18.58 7.10
CA ALA A 264 -25.91 19.26 7.23
C ALA A 264 -25.16 18.86 8.51
N ARG A 265 -23.84 18.92 8.43
CA ARG A 265 -22.90 18.65 9.54
C ARG A 265 -21.81 19.69 9.54
N LEU A 266 -21.55 20.24 10.72
CA LEU A 266 -20.44 21.16 10.99
C LEU A 266 -19.61 20.55 12.12
N GLY A 267 -18.29 20.58 12.01
CA GLY A 267 -17.45 20.03 13.06
C GLY A 267 -15.97 20.27 12.84
N THR A 268 -15.18 19.71 13.75
CA THR A 268 -13.73 19.69 13.67
C THR A 268 -13.23 18.59 12.76
N THR A 269 -12.12 18.82 12.09
CA THR A 269 -11.41 17.81 11.32
C THR A 269 -9.98 17.67 11.82
N GLN A 270 -9.44 16.46 11.76
CA GLN A 270 -8.03 16.16 12.00
C GLN A 270 -7.32 15.73 10.73
N ALA A 271 -7.97 15.87 9.60
CA ALA A 271 -7.46 15.42 8.32
C ALA A 271 -6.12 16.08 7.93
N TYR A 272 -5.89 17.29 8.39
CA TYR A 272 -4.66 18.05 8.10
C TYR A 272 -3.59 17.90 9.17
N VAL A 273 -3.89 17.25 10.29
CA VAL A 273 -2.93 17.13 11.40
C VAL A 273 -1.79 16.21 11.00
N ASP A 274 -0.57 16.68 11.19
CA ASP A 274 0.62 15.86 10.98
C ASP A 274 0.73 14.83 12.11
N THR A 275 0.41 13.60 11.79
CA THR A 275 0.49 12.47 12.72
C THR A 275 1.51 11.46 12.22
N ASP A 276 2.57 11.25 12.97
CA ASP A 276 3.58 10.23 12.67
C ASP A 276 3.11 8.79 12.99
N ALA A 277 1.88 8.64 13.51
CA ALA A 277 1.37 7.35 13.97
C ALA A 277 0.45 6.69 12.94
N ALA A 278 0.78 5.48 12.54
CA ALA A 278 -0.08 4.63 11.72
C ALA A 278 -1.39 4.31 12.45
N VAL A 279 -2.52 4.55 11.78
CA VAL A 279 -3.85 4.16 12.27
C VAL A 279 -3.92 2.63 12.32
N GLN A 280 -4.00 2.06 13.52
CA GLN A 280 -4.15 0.62 13.72
C GLN A 280 -5.62 0.29 13.99
N ALA A 281 -6.18 -0.60 13.17
CA ALA A 281 -7.50 -1.17 13.39
C ALA A 281 -7.46 -2.35 14.36
N SER A 282 -8.60 -2.70 14.95
CA SER A 282 -8.75 -3.96 15.69
C SER A 282 -8.47 -5.13 14.75
N PRO A 283 -7.66 -6.13 15.13
CA PRO A 283 -7.43 -7.30 14.30
C PRO A 283 -8.73 -8.12 14.19
N LEU A 284 -9.20 -8.33 12.97
CA LEU A 284 -10.23 -9.30 12.67
C LEU A 284 -9.59 -10.64 12.34
N THR A 285 -9.88 -11.65 13.13
CA THR A 285 -9.39 -13.01 12.93
C THR A 285 -10.55 -13.94 12.63
N VAL A 286 -10.42 -14.76 11.58
CA VAL A 286 -11.34 -15.83 11.25
C VAL A 286 -10.61 -17.16 11.25
N LEU A 287 -11.21 -18.15 11.88
CA LEU A 287 -10.71 -19.53 11.86
C LEU A 287 -11.46 -20.30 10.78
N LEU A 288 -10.73 -20.79 9.80
CA LEU A 288 -11.27 -21.59 8.71
C LEU A 288 -10.80 -23.05 8.84
N ALA A 289 -11.73 -23.99 8.82
CA ALA A 289 -11.40 -25.41 8.80
C ALA A 289 -10.86 -25.83 7.43
N ARG A 290 -11.27 -25.15 6.37
CA ARG A 290 -10.87 -25.35 4.96
C ARG A 290 -10.59 -24.02 4.30
N ASP A 291 -10.07 -24.07 3.08
CA ASP A 291 -10.03 -22.90 2.22
C ASP A 291 -11.46 -22.44 1.96
N ALA A 292 -11.70 -21.15 2.16
CA ALA A 292 -13.03 -20.60 2.14
C ALA A 292 -13.04 -19.21 1.51
N ARG A 293 -14.16 -18.87 0.91
CA ARG A 293 -14.50 -17.50 0.58
C ARG A 293 -15.14 -16.86 1.81
N VAL A 294 -14.60 -15.74 2.24
CA VAL A 294 -15.11 -14.95 3.36
C VAL A 294 -15.59 -13.62 2.83
N ASP A 295 -16.90 -13.41 2.84
CA ASP A 295 -17.51 -12.14 2.48
C ASP A 295 -17.74 -11.33 3.75
N VAL A 296 -17.18 -10.14 3.80
CA VAL A 296 -17.17 -9.29 5.00
C VAL A 296 -18.11 -8.12 4.78
N PHE A 297 -19.06 -7.96 5.70
CA PHE A 297 -20.12 -6.96 5.61
C PHE A 297 -20.11 -6.00 6.81
N ASP A 298 -20.47 -4.74 6.56
CA ASP A 298 -20.93 -3.76 7.54
C ASP A 298 -22.44 -3.60 7.33
N GLY A 299 -23.25 -4.15 8.23
CA GLY A 299 -24.68 -4.30 7.99
C GLY A 299 -24.96 -5.20 6.79
N GLU A 300 -25.58 -4.66 5.75
CA GLU A 300 -25.81 -5.36 4.46
C GLU A 300 -24.78 -5.00 3.39
N ARG A 301 -23.94 -4.05 3.66
CA ARG A 301 -22.93 -3.58 2.75
C ARG A 301 -21.75 -4.54 2.72
N LEU A 302 -21.47 -5.14 1.57
CA LEU A 302 -20.25 -5.91 1.36
C LEU A 302 -19.04 -4.96 1.38
N LEU A 303 -18.15 -5.15 2.36
CA LEU A 303 -16.90 -4.41 2.44
C LEU A 303 -15.85 -4.99 1.51
N GLN A 304 -15.66 -6.31 1.60
CA GLN A 304 -14.67 -7.02 0.79
C GLN A 304 -14.92 -8.53 0.82
N THR A 305 -14.50 -9.21 -0.25
CA THR A 305 -14.47 -10.67 -0.35
C THR A 305 -13.03 -11.14 -0.27
N PHE A 306 -12.75 -12.13 0.57
CA PHE A 306 -11.45 -12.75 0.73
C PHE A 306 -11.52 -14.23 0.38
N TYR A 307 -10.51 -14.71 -0.33
CA TYR A 307 -10.27 -16.13 -0.54
C TYR A 307 -9.12 -16.54 0.37
N LEU A 308 -9.45 -17.19 1.47
CA LEU A 308 -8.53 -17.49 2.54
C LEU A 308 -8.30 -19.00 2.66
N GLN A 309 -7.10 -19.35 2.99
CA GLN A 309 -6.72 -20.74 3.21
C GLN A 309 -7.21 -21.24 4.56
N ALA A 310 -7.35 -22.54 4.69
CA ALA A 310 -7.63 -23.16 5.97
C ALA A 310 -6.70 -22.61 7.05
N GLY A 311 -7.28 -22.19 8.16
CA GLY A 311 -6.51 -21.69 9.23
C GLY A 311 -7.01 -20.48 9.98
N ILE A 312 -6.18 -20.01 10.90
CA ILE A 312 -6.34 -18.69 11.50
C ILE A 312 -5.86 -17.67 10.48
N ASN A 313 -6.80 -16.91 9.95
CA ASN A 313 -6.52 -15.84 9.02
C ASN A 313 -6.81 -14.50 9.69
N GLN A 314 -5.90 -13.57 9.54
CA GLN A 314 -6.17 -12.19 9.88
C GLN A 314 -6.67 -11.48 8.62
N ILE A 315 -7.86 -10.91 8.72
CA ILE A 315 -8.47 -10.15 7.63
C ILE A 315 -7.71 -8.84 7.43
N ASP A 316 -7.40 -8.52 6.19
CA ASP A 316 -6.81 -7.22 5.84
C ASP A 316 -7.88 -6.11 5.92
N THR A 317 -7.79 -5.32 6.97
CA THR A 317 -8.76 -4.27 7.29
C THR A 317 -8.33 -2.87 6.82
N ARG A 318 -7.24 -2.76 6.06
CA ARG A 318 -6.71 -1.45 5.62
C ARG A 318 -7.74 -0.63 4.85
N ASN A 319 -8.53 -1.29 4.02
CA ASN A 319 -9.57 -0.66 3.19
C ASN A 319 -10.95 -0.58 3.87
N PHE A 320 -11.07 -1.05 5.11
CA PHE A 320 -12.34 -0.97 5.82
C PHE A 320 -12.61 0.46 6.28
N PRO A 321 -13.87 0.87 6.30
CA PRO A 321 -14.25 2.18 6.82
C PRO A 321 -13.80 2.39 8.27
N PHE A 322 -13.48 3.63 8.60
CA PHE A 322 -13.26 4.02 9.98
C PHE A 322 -14.58 3.90 10.77
N GLY A 323 -14.50 3.54 12.01
CA GLY A 323 -15.66 3.44 12.89
C GLY A 323 -15.57 2.32 13.90
N ASN A 324 -16.57 2.29 14.75
CA ASN A 324 -16.85 1.18 15.65
C ASN A 324 -18.17 0.55 15.20
N TYR A 325 -18.09 -0.67 14.65
CA TYR A 325 -19.24 -1.37 14.12
C TYR A 325 -19.04 -2.89 14.18
N LEU A 326 -20.14 -3.63 14.05
CA LEU A 326 -20.09 -5.08 13.95
C LEU A 326 -19.84 -5.48 12.50
N VAL A 327 -18.75 -6.18 12.28
CA VAL A 327 -18.45 -6.79 11.00
C VAL A 327 -19.07 -8.18 10.95
N ARG A 328 -19.86 -8.45 9.91
CA ARG A 328 -20.44 -9.76 9.64
C ARG A 328 -19.64 -10.48 8.58
N MET A 329 -19.07 -11.62 8.91
CA MET A 329 -18.30 -12.47 8.00
C MET A 329 -19.14 -13.68 7.60
N ARG A 330 -19.50 -13.78 6.32
CA ARG A 330 -20.17 -14.95 5.74
C ARG A 330 -19.12 -15.87 5.15
N ILE A 331 -19.04 -17.09 5.67
CA ILE A 331 -17.99 -18.04 5.30
C ILE A 331 -18.60 -19.10 4.40
N TYR A 332 -18.08 -19.19 3.18
CA TYR A 332 -18.51 -20.12 2.15
C TYR A 332 -17.41 -21.14 1.91
N GLU A 333 -17.70 -22.41 2.20
CA GLU A 333 -16.85 -23.53 1.85
C GLU A 333 -17.47 -24.24 0.64
N ASP A 334 -16.68 -24.45 -0.42
CA ASP A 334 -17.15 -25.07 -1.68
C ASP A 334 -18.42 -24.39 -2.25
N GLY A 335 -18.53 -23.07 -2.12
CA GLY A 335 -19.67 -22.30 -2.61
C GLY A 335 -20.93 -22.34 -1.74
N VAL A 336 -20.94 -23.13 -0.68
CA VAL A 336 -22.06 -23.22 0.27
C VAL A 336 -21.78 -22.36 1.48
N LEU A 337 -22.75 -21.55 1.92
CA LEU A 337 -22.68 -20.81 3.17
C LEU A 337 -22.69 -21.78 4.36
N VAL A 338 -21.54 -21.92 5.02
CA VAL A 338 -21.39 -22.82 6.16
C VAL A 338 -21.74 -22.13 7.47
N ARG A 339 -21.29 -20.88 7.63
CA ARG A 339 -21.55 -20.11 8.86
C ARG A 339 -21.40 -18.62 8.63
N THR A 340 -22.02 -17.88 9.54
CA THR A 340 -21.86 -16.43 9.66
C THR A 340 -21.25 -16.12 11.01
N GLU A 341 -20.16 -15.38 11.03
CA GLU A 341 -19.50 -14.88 12.23
C GLU A 341 -19.67 -13.37 12.31
N GLU A 342 -19.82 -12.85 13.50
CA GLU A 342 -19.80 -11.41 13.75
C GLU A 342 -18.67 -11.09 14.71
N ALA A 343 -17.94 -10.05 14.39
CA ALA A 343 -16.85 -9.56 15.20
C ALA A 343 -16.95 -8.04 15.38
N PRO A 344 -16.66 -7.52 16.56
CA PRO A 344 -16.57 -6.10 16.77
C PRO A 344 -15.34 -5.58 16.05
N PHE A 345 -15.51 -4.50 15.34
CA PHE A 345 -14.43 -3.83 14.63
C PHE A 345 -14.36 -2.38 15.07
N ASP A 346 -13.17 -1.97 15.45
CA ASP A 346 -12.85 -0.58 15.78
C ASP A 346 -11.64 -0.14 14.97
N LYS A 347 -11.86 0.83 14.11
CA LYS A 347 -10.83 1.55 13.38
C LYS A 347 -11.00 3.03 13.69
N GLY A 348 -10.39 3.45 14.77
CA GLY A 348 -10.40 4.84 15.22
C GLY A 348 -9.22 5.62 14.67
N GLY A 349 -9.35 6.94 14.69
CA GLY A 349 -8.26 7.85 14.41
C GLY A 349 -7.27 7.94 15.56
N ASP A 350 -6.20 8.67 15.34
CA ASP A 350 -5.09 8.80 16.29
C ASP A 350 -5.48 9.52 17.58
N TRP A 351 -4.98 8.98 18.70
CA TRP A 351 -5.24 9.44 20.07
C TRP A 351 -4.27 10.53 20.53
N THR A 352 -3.23 10.78 19.74
CA THR A 352 -2.11 11.64 20.15
C THR A 352 -2.44 13.13 20.07
N ASN A 353 -3.60 13.49 19.51
CA ASN A 353 -3.96 14.88 19.35
C ASN A 353 -4.59 15.45 20.62
N SER A 354 -3.95 16.47 21.17
CA SER A 354 -4.38 17.18 22.37
C SER A 354 -5.54 18.16 22.16
N GLN A 355 -6.16 18.19 20.99
CA GLN A 355 -7.21 19.15 20.68
C GLN A 355 -8.62 18.60 20.95
N TRP A 356 -9.47 19.45 21.44
CA TRP A 356 -10.89 19.18 21.54
C TRP A 356 -11.50 19.03 20.17
N GLN A 357 -12.37 18.05 20.04
CA GLN A 357 -13.08 17.75 18.81
C GLN A 357 -14.57 17.83 19.07
N TRP A 358 -15.33 18.32 18.12
CA TRP A 358 -16.77 18.43 18.24
C TRP A 358 -17.44 18.34 16.87
N PHE A 359 -18.70 17.95 16.86
CA PHE A 359 -19.59 18.10 15.70
C PHE A 359 -21.01 18.39 16.14
N VAL A 360 -21.75 19.03 15.23
CA VAL A 360 -23.18 19.20 15.29
C VAL A 360 -23.76 18.85 13.92
N GLN A 361 -24.84 18.09 13.91
CA GLN A 361 -25.52 17.72 12.68
C GLN A 361 -27.04 17.74 12.86
N GLY A 362 -27.72 18.00 11.76
CA GLY A 362 -29.17 17.98 11.72
C GLY A 362 -29.70 17.70 10.32
N GLY A 363 -30.91 17.15 10.26
CA GLY A 363 -31.53 16.78 9.01
C GLY A 363 -32.69 15.81 9.20
N HIS A 364 -32.91 14.99 8.19
CA HIS A 364 -33.92 13.94 8.18
C HIS A 364 -33.27 12.60 8.00
N ARG A 365 -33.75 11.59 8.70
CA ARG A 365 -33.35 10.21 8.46
C ARG A 365 -33.77 9.80 7.06
N ASN A 366 -32.87 9.13 6.38
CA ASN A 366 -33.09 8.64 5.04
C ASN A 366 -32.63 7.19 4.98
N GLU A 367 -33.54 6.28 5.33
CA GLU A 367 -33.32 4.85 5.22
C GLU A 367 -34.20 4.20 4.13
N ARG A 368 -34.02 2.90 3.93
CA ARG A 368 -34.74 2.16 2.90
C ARG A 368 -36.23 2.11 3.17
N ARG A 369 -37.00 1.98 2.13
CA ARG A 369 -38.47 1.99 1.97
C ARG A 369 -39.34 1.25 3.00
N SER A 370 -38.83 0.62 4.01
CA SER A 370 -39.60 -0.19 4.95
C SER A 370 -39.45 0.17 6.43
N ASP A 371 -38.76 1.26 6.75
CA ASP A 371 -38.55 1.65 8.14
C ASP A 371 -39.65 2.64 8.59
N ALA A 372 -40.31 2.34 9.69
CA ALA A 372 -41.32 3.21 10.31
C ALA A 372 -40.78 4.61 10.74
N PHE A 373 -39.47 4.79 10.69
CA PHE A 373 -38.77 6.00 11.08
C PHE A 373 -38.17 6.80 9.93
N ASP A 374 -38.42 6.42 8.65
CA ASP A 374 -37.93 7.17 7.49
C ASP A 374 -38.57 8.56 7.43
N GLY A 375 -37.76 9.57 7.15
CA GLY A 375 -38.20 10.98 7.10
C GLY A 375 -38.25 11.70 8.46
N GLU A 376 -37.97 11.02 9.59
CA GLU A 376 -37.96 11.70 10.88
C GLU A 376 -36.81 12.69 11.02
N ARG A 377 -37.13 13.79 11.74
CA ARG A 377 -36.10 14.80 12.06
C ARG A 377 -35.09 14.26 13.05
N ILE A 378 -33.82 14.51 12.77
CA ILE A 378 -32.69 14.09 13.61
C ILE A 378 -31.82 15.30 13.90
N ALA A 379 -31.41 15.43 15.14
CA ALA A 379 -30.37 16.36 15.54
C ALA A 379 -29.41 15.64 16.47
N MET A 380 -28.11 15.81 16.25
CA MET A 380 -27.06 15.16 17.04
C MET A 380 -25.90 16.09 17.26
N ALA A 381 -25.25 15.95 18.39
CA ALA A 381 -24.02 16.64 18.72
C ALA A 381 -23.08 15.69 19.47
N GLY A 382 -21.81 15.91 19.34
CA GLY A 382 -20.79 15.15 20.06
C GLY A 382 -19.56 15.98 20.33
N VAL A 383 -18.90 15.68 21.46
CA VAL A 383 -17.64 16.28 21.87
C VAL A 383 -16.70 15.18 22.32
N ARG A 384 -15.43 15.28 21.93
CA ARG A 384 -14.34 14.43 22.37
C ARG A 384 -13.26 15.28 23.00
N VAL A 385 -12.91 14.98 24.23
CA VAL A 385 -11.93 15.69 25.04
C VAL A 385 -10.79 14.75 25.38
N PRO A 386 -9.58 14.98 24.91
CA PRO A 386 -8.40 14.21 25.35
C PRO A 386 -8.08 14.54 26.80
N LEU A 387 -7.80 13.51 27.59
CA LEU A 387 -7.35 13.58 28.98
C LEU A 387 -5.87 13.17 29.05
N GLY A 388 -5.00 14.03 28.53
CA GLY A 388 -3.59 13.72 28.38
C GLY A 388 -3.29 12.84 27.15
N ARG A 389 -2.20 12.04 27.21
CA ARG A 389 -1.73 11.22 26.08
C ARG A 389 -2.40 9.85 25.98
N ASP A 390 -2.93 9.36 27.10
CA ASP A 390 -3.32 7.96 27.25
C ASP A 390 -4.85 7.78 27.41
N ALA A 391 -5.62 8.86 27.49
CA ALA A 391 -7.06 8.79 27.71
C ALA A 391 -7.84 9.86 26.94
N ALA A 392 -9.09 9.55 26.59
CA ALA A 392 -10.04 10.50 26.03
C ALA A 392 -11.48 10.17 26.48
N ILE A 393 -12.27 11.20 26.72
CA ILE A 393 -13.71 11.11 26.96
C ILE A 393 -14.42 11.59 25.71
N THR A 394 -15.43 10.83 25.27
CA THR A 394 -16.34 11.20 24.20
C THR A 394 -17.76 11.23 24.75
N ALA A 395 -18.46 12.33 24.60
CA ALA A 395 -19.85 12.47 24.96
C ALA A 395 -20.67 12.85 23.74
N GLY A 396 -21.84 12.25 23.58
CA GLY A 396 -22.74 12.53 22.48
C GLY A 396 -24.19 12.51 22.90
N ALA A 397 -25.00 13.32 22.25
CA ALA A 397 -26.43 13.38 22.39
C ALA A 397 -27.11 13.34 21.03
N ALA A 398 -28.26 12.67 20.95
CA ALA A 398 -29.06 12.58 19.76
C ALA A 398 -30.55 12.74 20.10
N THR A 399 -31.31 13.37 19.20
CA THR A 399 -32.76 13.35 19.23
C THR A 399 -33.29 12.61 18.01
N PHE A 400 -34.17 11.66 18.22
CA PHE A 400 -34.67 10.79 17.18
C PHE A 400 -36.04 10.23 17.61
N GLY A 401 -37.03 10.18 16.71
CA GLY A 401 -38.34 9.61 16.98
C GLY A 401 -39.04 10.21 18.19
N GLY A 402 -38.85 11.51 18.47
CA GLY A 402 -39.38 12.17 19.67
C GLY A 402 -38.65 11.83 20.97
N HIS A 403 -37.64 10.98 20.91
CA HIS A 403 -36.84 10.54 22.06
C HIS A 403 -35.45 11.19 22.04
N ARG A 404 -34.83 11.21 23.24
CA ARG A 404 -33.46 11.75 23.45
C ARG A 404 -32.57 10.63 23.93
N TYR A 405 -31.38 10.59 23.36
CA TYR A 405 -30.35 9.59 23.68
C TYR A 405 -29.06 10.28 24.04
N GLY A 406 -28.34 9.73 25.01
CA GLY A 406 -27.02 10.20 25.41
C GLY A 406 -26.06 9.01 25.53
N GLU A 407 -24.85 9.13 24.99
CA GLU A 407 -23.75 8.16 25.12
C GLU A 407 -22.54 8.84 25.71
N LEU A 408 -21.93 8.17 26.71
CA LEU A 408 -20.64 8.54 27.25
C LEU A 408 -19.65 7.39 27.02
N ARG A 409 -18.48 7.72 26.49
CA ARG A 409 -17.42 6.77 26.21
C ARG A 409 -16.10 7.25 26.80
N LEU A 410 -15.41 6.34 27.49
CA LEU A 410 -14.04 6.51 27.96
C LEU A 410 -13.14 5.58 27.18
N ASP A 411 -12.14 6.14 26.57
CA ASP A 411 -11.09 5.42 25.85
C ASP A 411 -9.76 5.57 26.61
N LEU A 412 -9.07 4.46 26.80
CA LEU A 412 -7.77 4.37 27.45
C LEU A 412 -6.80 3.64 26.53
N ARG A 413 -5.61 4.20 26.33
CA ARG A 413 -4.55 3.56 25.56
C ARG A 413 -3.20 3.83 26.22
N ARG A 414 -2.48 2.78 26.54
CA ARG A 414 -1.13 2.90 27.08
C ARG A 414 -0.17 2.04 26.26
N VAL A 415 0.80 2.70 25.67
CA VAL A 415 1.88 2.07 24.92
C VAL A 415 3.14 2.13 25.78
N MET A 416 3.71 0.96 26.05
CA MET A 416 4.99 0.78 26.74
C MET A 416 5.93 0.08 25.73
N ALA A 417 7.23 0.15 25.92
CA ALA A 417 8.23 -0.28 24.92
C ALA A 417 7.93 -1.59 24.16
N THR A 418 7.32 -2.59 24.82
CA THR A 418 7.02 -3.90 24.21
C THR A 418 5.56 -4.33 24.33
N GLN A 419 4.68 -3.49 24.87
CA GLN A 419 3.31 -3.86 25.16
C GLN A 419 2.35 -2.70 24.96
N GLU A 420 1.14 -3.03 24.53
CA GLU A 420 0.06 -2.07 24.31
C GLU A 420 -1.20 -2.57 25.01
N VAL A 421 -1.83 -1.69 25.79
CA VAL A 421 -3.13 -1.89 26.42
C VAL A 421 -4.10 -0.88 25.85
N ARG A 422 -5.26 -1.34 25.41
CA ARG A 422 -6.38 -0.48 25.03
C ARG A 422 -7.62 -0.93 25.76
N ALA A 423 -8.35 0.02 26.33
CA ALA A 423 -9.63 -0.22 26.94
C ALA A 423 -10.63 0.84 26.49
N THR A 424 -11.83 0.41 26.17
CA THR A 424 -12.96 1.28 25.83
C THR A 424 -14.15 0.90 26.69
N PHE A 425 -14.74 1.88 27.35
CA PHE A 425 -15.96 1.74 28.15
C PHE A 425 -16.99 2.73 27.63
N SER A 426 -18.17 2.27 27.29
CA SER A 426 -19.23 3.12 26.77
C SER A 426 -20.55 2.76 27.41
N GLY A 427 -21.34 3.79 27.74
CA GLY A 427 -22.66 3.67 28.33
C GLY A 427 -23.66 4.60 27.62
N MET A 428 -24.84 4.11 27.31
CA MET A 428 -25.92 4.85 26.68
C MET A 428 -27.20 4.79 27.52
N ARG A 429 -27.97 5.90 27.54
CA ARG A 429 -29.34 5.98 28.05
C ARG A 429 -30.23 6.75 27.09
N GLY A 430 -31.48 6.29 26.97
CA GLY A 430 -32.52 6.93 26.19
C GLY A 430 -33.75 7.27 27.02
N SER A 431 -34.47 8.31 26.66
CA SER A 431 -35.74 8.72 27.30
C SER A 431 -36.89 7.74 27.07
N ASP A 432 -36.72 6.82 26.10
CA ASP A 432 -37.64 5.70 25.80
C ASP A 432 -37.40 4.47 26.71
N GLY A 433 -36.51 4.59 27.71
CA GLY A 433 -36.07 3.49 28.56
C GLY A 433 -34.96 2.61 27.98
N SER A 434 -34.46 2.94 26.82
CA SER A 434 -33.32 2.26 26.23
C SER A 434 -32.07 2.48 27.06
N ASN A 435 -31.28 1.41 27.21
CA ASN A 435 -29.99 1.45 27.86
C ASN A 435 -28.99 0.54 27.15
N GLY A 436 -27.74 0.92 27.16
CA GLY A 436 -26.68 0.17 26.54
C GLY A 436 -25.37 0.29 27.31
N GLN A 437 -24.55 -0.76 27.21
CA GLN A 437 -23.19 -0.82 27.75
C GLN A 437 -22.30 -1.56 26.78
N GLN A 438 -21.08 -1.03 26.55
CA GLN A 438 -20.06 -1.71 25.77
C GLN A 438 -18.73 -1.60 26.49
N HIS A 439 -18.03 -2.70 26.58
CA HIS A 439 -16.69 -2.80 27.14
C HIS A 439 -15.79 -3.53 26.16
N GLN A 440 -14.64 -2.97 25.88
CA GLN A 440 -13.61 -3.61 25.05
C GLN A 440 -12.27 -3.45 25.75
N LEU A 441 -11.54 -4.55 25.86
CA LEU A 441 -10.18 -4.59 26.37
C LEU A 441 -9.30 -5.35 25.41
N SER A 442 -8.21 -4.77 24.98
CA SER A 442 -7.18 -5.44 24.19
C SER A 442 -5.81 -5.25 24.83
N TYR A 443 -5.05 -6.31 24.87
CA TYR A 443 -3.68 -6.33 25.34
C TYR A 443 -2.81 -7.01 24.31
N ARG A 444 -1.69 -6.42 23.97
CA ARG A 444 -0.70 -6.96 23.05
C ARG A 444 0.69 -6.87 23.64
N ARG A 445 1.37 -8.00 23.68
CA ARG A 445 2.81 -8.13 23.90
C ARG A 445 3.27 -9.31 23.04
N THR A 446 3.94 -10.29 23.59
CA THR A 446 4.18 -11.60 22.98
C THR A 446 2.84 -12.35 22.79
N ALA A 447 1.94 -12.27 23.74
CA ALA A 447 0.55 -12.73 23.64
C ALA A 447 -0.38 -11.57 23.28
N SER A 448 -1.42 -11.82 22.50
CA SER A 448 -2.51 -10.88 22.27
C SER A 448 -3.80 -11.40 22.93
N TRP A 449 -4.49 -10.51 23.61
CA TRP A 449 -5.76 -10.79 24.29
C TRP A 449 -6.77 -9.75 23.82
N ASN A 450 -7.98 -10.20 23.51
CA ASN A 450 -9.11 -9.32 23.22
C ASN A 450 -10.33 -9.79 24.00
N LEU A 451 -10.97 -8.88 24.70
CA LEU A 451 -12.24 -9.10 25.39
C LEU A 451 -13.22 -8.03 24.93
N TYR A 452 -14.39 -8.43 24.54
CA TYR A 452 -15.46 -7.54 24.12
C TYR A 452 -16.77 -7.98 24.75
N GLN A 453 -17.51 -7.02 25.30
CA GLN A 453 -18.85 -7.21 25.80
C GLN A 453 -19.73 -6.06 25.33
N GLN A 454 -20.89 -6.39 24.79
CA GLN A 454 -21.92 -5.41 24.43
C GLN A 454 -23.26 -5.90 24.94
N ARG A 455 -24.00 -5.02 25.58
CA ARG A 455 -25.37 -5.27 26.02
C ARG A 455 -26.19 -4.06 25.68
N MET A 456 -27.23 -4.23 24.89
CA MET A 456 -28.14 -3.18 24.51
C MET A 456 -29.59 -3.67 24.66
N ARG A 457 -30.48 -2.82 25.20
CA ARG A 457 -31.88 -3.09 25.42
C ARG A 457 -32.71 -1.85 25.14
N GLY A 458 -33.99 -2.05 24.81
CA GLY A 458 -34.97 -0.99 24.60
C GLY A 458 -35.19 -0.67 23.12
N LYS A 459 -35.96 0.39 22.84
CA LYS A 459 -36.35 0.77 21.47
C LYS A 459 -35.16 1.15 20.60
N ALA A 460 -34.09 1.73 21.17
CA ALA A 460 -32.89 2.11 20.42
C ALA A 460 -32.21 0.94 19.72
N CYS A 461 -32.41 -0.30 20.17
CA CYS A 461 -31.86 -1.49 19.52
C CYS A 461 -32.47 -1.75 18.13
N GLN A 462 -33.64 -1.18 17.85
CA GLN A 462 -34.32 -1.38 16.56
C GLN A 462 -33.67 -0.56 15.44
N PHE A 463 -32.85 0.43 15.77
CA PHE A 463 -32.21 1.30 14.79
C PHE A 463 -31.04 0.65 14.06
N GLU A 464 -30.43 -0.39 14.63
CA GLU A 464 -29.34 -1.14 14.00
C GLU A 464 -29.84 -2.36 13.20
N ALA A 465 -31.12 -2.71 13.36
CA ALA A 465 -31.71 -3.85 12.67
C ALA A 465 -32.41 -3.37 11.40
N GLU A 466 -32.07 -3.99 10.28
CA GLU A 466 -32.87 -3.80 9.08
C GLU A 466 -34.28 -4.32 9.30
N ALA A 467 -35.23 -3.52 8.81
CA ALA A 467 -36.65 -3.63 9.13
C ALA A 467 -37.35 -4.96 8.75
N ARG A 468 -36.73 -5.83 8.02
CA ARG A 468 -37.30 -7.13 7.63
C ARG A 468 -37.17 -8.19 8.69
N ASP A 469 -36.11 -8.14 9.50
CA ASP A 469 -35.93 -9.02 10.64
C ASP A 469 -35.91 -8.14 11.89
N GLN A 470 -37.04 -7.94 12.55
CA GLN A 470 -37.15 -7.24 13.84
C GLN A 470 -36.32 -7.96 14.92
N LEU A 471 -35.02 -7.86 14.77
CA LEU A 471 -34.06 -8.41 15.70
C LEU A 471 -34.14 -7.55 16.96
N GLY A 472 -34.44 -8.19 18.07
CA GLY A 472 -34.37 -7.52 19.36
C GLY A 472 -32.92 -7.18 19.74
N CYS A 473 -32.76 -6.55 20.89
CA CYS A 473 -31.46 -6.15 21.41
C CYS A 473 -30.43 -7.28 21.51
N THR A 474 -29.18 -6.92 21.45
CA THR A 474 -28.06 -7.86 21.49
C THR A 474 -27.41 -7.90 22.87
N ASN A 475 -27.04 -9.09 23.30
CA ASN A 475 -26.11 -9.29 24.40
C ASN A 475 -24.98 -10.20 23.88
N ALA A 476 -23.82 -9.60 23.64
CA ALA A 476 -22.66 -10.27 23.06
C ALA A 476 -21.49 -10.24 24.05
N LEU A 477 -20.80 -11.36 24.17
CA LEU A 477 -19.54 -11.50 24.87
C LEU A 477 -18.59 -12.27 23.97
N SER A 478 -17.43 -11.72 23.63
CA SER A 478 -16.36 -12.44 22.94
C SER A 478 -15.04 -12.25 23.65
N GLY A 479 -14.25 -13.32 23.69
CA GLY A 479 -12.89 -13.28 24.19
C GLY A 479 -11.99 -14.12 23.29
N SER A 480 -10.81 -13.62 22.99
CA SER A 480 -9.81 -14.36 22.24
C SER A 480 -8.41 -14.13 22.81
N MET A 481 -7.59 -15.16 22.69
CA MET A 481 -6.20 -15.14 23.08
C MET A 481 -5.36 -15.80 21.98
N SER A 482 -4.26 -15.17 21.62
CA SER A 482 -3.24 -15.76 20.73
C SER A 482 -1.90 -15.67 21.43
N LEU A 483 -1.20 -16.80 21.53
CA LEU A 483 0.06 -16.94 22.25
C LEU A 483 1.06 -17.74 21.39
N PRO A 484 2.25 -17.21 21.06
CA PRO A 484 3.33 -17.99 20.49
C PRO A 484 3.85 -18.98 21.53
N LEU A 485 3.86 -20.26 21.17
CA LEU A 485 4.31 -21.36 22.02
C LEU A 485 4.99 -22.44 21.20
N ALA A 486 6.14 -22.94 21.64
CA ALA A 486 6.84 -24.07 21.03
C ALA A 486 7.12 -23.91 19.50
N GLY A 487 7.46 -22.68 19.07
CA GLY A 487 7.70 -22.37 17.66
C GLY A 487 6.44 -22.38 16.78
N GLY A 488 5.27 -22.38 17.41
CA GLY A 488 3.95 -22.24 16.79
C GLY A 488 3.13 -21.17 17.48
N ASN A 489 1.82 -21.17 17.22
CA ASN A 489 0.87 -20.24 17.80
C ASN A 489 -0.34 -21.00 18.35
N VAL A 490 -0.69 -20.75 19.61
CA VAL A 490 -1.91 -21.22 20.26
C VAL A 490 -2.96 -20.13 20.17
N TYR A 491 -4.14 -20.48 19.69
CA TYR A 491 -5.31 -19.61 19.69
C TYR A 491 -6.43 -20.23 20.50
N VAL A 492 -7.08 -19.40 21.34
CA VAL A 492 -8.29 -19.76 22.07
C VAL A 492 -9.31 -18.65 21.87
N GLY A 493 -10.52 -19.01 21.48
CA GLY A 493 -11.63 -18.09 21.27
C GLY A 493 -12.91 -18.55 21.94
N TYR A 494 -13.64 -17.61 22.49
CA TYR A 494 -14.98 -17.80 23.01
C TYR A 494 -15.90 -16.71 22.52
N THR A 495 -17.08 -17.07 22.04
CA THR A 495 -18.13 -16.12 21.65
C THR A 495 -19.46 -16.60 22.21
N ARG A 496 -20.16 -15.71 22.87
CA ARG A 496 -21.56 -15.88 23.29
C ARG A 496 -22.36 -14.72 22.71
N ARG A 497 -23.41 -15.05 21.97
CA ARG A 497 -24.32 -14.04 21.43
C ARG A 497 -25.75 -14.44 21.76
N GLN A 498 -26.49 -13.49 22.27
CA GLN A 498 -27.91 -13.62 22.49
C GLN A 498 -28.60 -12.45 21.77
N THR A 499 -29.43 -12.77 20.81
CA THR A 499 -30.31 -11.84 20.11
C THR A 499 -31.74 -12.20 20.39
N TRP A 500 -32.63 -11.23 20.33
CA TRP A 500 -34.06 -11.47 20.52
C TRP A 500 -34.74 -11.24 19.19
N ARG A 501 -35.45 -12.25 18.71
CA ARG A 501 -36.27 -12.19 17.52
C ARG A 501 -37.72 -12.06 17.88
N THR A 502 -38.50 -11.27 17.20
CA THR A 502 -39.95 -11.24 17.33
C THR A 502 -40.52 -12.33 16.43
N GLY A 503 -41.03 -13.40 17.03
CA GLY A 503 -41.79 -14.44 16.36
C GLY A 503 -43.29 -14.15 16.48
N TRP A 504 -44.05 -14.48 15.46
CA TRP A 504 -45.49 -14.41 15.50
C TRP A 504 -46.03 -15.78 15.92
N HIS A 505 -46.63 -15.84 17.11
CA HIS A 505 -47.20 -17.06 17.62
C HIS A 505 -48.72 -16.96 17.67
N ARG A 506 -49.37 -18.09 17.40
CA ARG A 506 -50.75 -18.25 17.74
C ARG A 506 -50.79 -18.64 19.23
N PRO A 507 -51.61 -17.98 20.06
CA PRO A 507 -51.81 -18.43 21.41
C PRO A 507 -52.27 -19.89 21.38
N ALA A 508 -51.60 -20.74 22.12
CA ALA A 508 -52.07 -22.09 22.30
C ALA A 508 -53.39 -22.00 23.03
N PHE A 509 -54.46 -22.48 22.44
CA PHE A 509 -55.68 -22.64 23.15
C PHE A 509 -55.42 -23.67 24.28
N GLU A 510 -55.65 -23.25 25.46
CA GLU A 510 -55.71 -24.14 26.64
C GLU A 510 -56.79 -25.17 26.31
N GLN A 511 -56.39 -26.39 25.98
CA GLN A 511 -57.35 -27.50 25.82
C GLN A 511 -57.95 -27.74 27.17
N ASP A 512 -59.24 -27.42 27.29
CA ASP A 512 -60.00 -27.83 28.47
C ASP A 512 -59.99 -29.38 28.49
N PRO A 513 -59.35 -30.00 29.51
CA PRO A 513 -59.18 -31.44 29.52
C PRO A 513 -60.50 -32.26 29.64
N LEU A 514 -61.64 -31.56 29.80
CA LEU A 514 -62.95 -32.19 30.01
C LEU A 514 -63.79 -32.42 28.74
N PHE A 515 -63.50 -31.74 27.64
CA PHE A 515 -64.30 -31.87 26.44
C PHE A 515 -63.45 -32.00 25.15
N GLY A 516 -62.91 -33.13 24.83
CA GLY A 516 -62.06 -33.40 23.67
C GLY A 516 -62.61 -33.05 22.26
N LEU A 517 -63.24 -31.90 22.12
CA LEU A 517 -63.76 -31.35 20.88
C LEU A 517 -62.79 -30.26 20.37
N GLU A 518 -62.36 -30.38 19.13
CA GLU A 518 -61.60 -29.30 18.42
C GLU A 518 -62.44 -28.03 18.46
N PRO A 519 -61.85 -26.88 18.90
CA PRO A 519 -62.59 -25.65 18.97
C PRO A 519 -62.92 -25.18 17.56
N LEU A 520 -64.23 -25.01 17.29
CA LEU A 520 -64.82 -24.40 16.07
C LEU A 520 -64.57 -22.87 15.98
N LEU A 521 -63.71 -22.31 16.85
CA LEU A 521 -63.41 -20.89 16.80
C LEU A 521 -62.28 -20.58 15.78
N PRO A 522 -62.43 -19.49 15.01
CA PRO A 522 -61.35 -19.10 14.08
C PRO A 522 -60.05 -18.89 14.86
N PRO A 523 -58.92 -19.25 14.26
CA PRO A 523 -57.64 -19.11 14.96
C PRO A 523 -57.43 -17.66 15.39
N GLY A 524 -57.13 -17.45 16.67
CA GLY A 524 -56.91 -16.15 17.26
C GLY A 524 -55.82 -15.36 16.55
N PRO A 525 -55.78 -14.05 16.65
CA PRO A 525 -54.78 -13.21 16.00
C PRO A 525 -53.37 -13.64 16.42
N LEU A 526 -52.44 -13.54 15.50
CA LEU A 526 -51.01 -13.79 15.74
C LEU A 526 -50.46 -12.76 16.73
N GLU A 527 -49.96 -13.22 17.86
CA GLU A 527 -49.35 -12.35 18.87
C GLU A 527 -47.82 -12.30 18.68
N PRO A 528 -47.22 -11.11 18.68
CA PRO A 528 -45.78 -11.00 18.62
C PRO A 528 -45.13 -11.40 19.94
N ARG A 529 -44.30 -12.45 19.93
CA ARG A 529 -43.56 -12.89 21.08
C ARG A 529 -42.08 -12.74 20.87
N ARG A 530 -41.36 -12.11 21.81
CA ARG A 530 -39.88 -11.99 21.74
C ARG A 530 -39.23 -13.26 22.26
N GLU A 531 -38.45 -13.90 21.42
CA GLU A 531 -37.74 -15.12 21.73
C GLU A 531 -36.23 -14.97 21.57
N PRO A 532 -35.45 -15.55 22.52
CA PRO A 532 -34.01 -15.47 22.44
C PRO A 532 -33.44 -16.50 21.48
N LEU A 533 -32.55 -16.03 20.61
CA LEU A 533 -31.62 -16.86 19.83
C LEU A 533 -30.26 -16.79 20.51
N LEU A 534 -29.80 -17.91 21.05
CA LEU A 534 -28.53 -18.00 21.78
C LEU A 534 -27.53 -18.83 21.00
N SER A 535 -26.39 -18.21 20.64
CA SER A 535 -25.24 -18.92 20.09
C SER A 535 -24.06 -18.85 21.04
N ARG A 536 -23.38 -19.97 21.22
CA ARG A 536 -22.13 -20.08 21.99
C ARG A 536 -21.14 -20.88 21.19
N THR A 537 -19.95 -20.30 21.00
CA THR A 537 -18.88 -20.96 20.27
C THR A 537 -17.61 -20.94 21.11
N TRP A 538 -16.98 -22.09 21.21
CA TRP A 538 -15.64 -22.28 21.74
C TRP A 538 -14.74 -22.82 20.66
N GLN A 539 -13.53 -22.33 20.60
CA GLN A 539 -12.53 -22.86 19.70
C GLN A 539 -11.15 -22.75 20.33
N ALA A 540 -10.33 -23.77 20.14
CA ALA A 540 -8.92 -23.73 20.49
C ALA A 540 -8.11 -24.41 19.40
N SER A 541 -6.96 -23.85 19.05
CA SER A 541 -6.10 -24.44 18.05
C SER A 541 -4.63 -24.14 18.31
N PHE A 542 -3.78 -25.05 17.88
CA PHE A 542 -2.34 -24.88 17.77
C PHE A 542 -1.94 -24.97 16.31
N SER A 543 -1.14 -24.02 15.84
CA SER A 543 -0.60 -24.00 14.49
C SER A 543 0.90 -23.81 14.53
N ARG A 544 1.61 -24.59 13.71
CA ARG A 544 3.06 -24.48 13.53
C ARG A 544 3.42 -24.61 12.07
N SER A 545 4.32 -23.73 11.61
CA SER A 545 4.92 -23.82 10.29
C SER A 545 6.42 -23.96 10.43
N HIS A 546 7.02 -24.88 9.69
CA HIS A 546 8.47 -25.06 9.65
C HIS A 546 8.91 -25.42 8.23
N ARG A 547 10.17 -25.20 7.92
CA ARG A 547 10.76 -25.59 6.65
C ARG A 547 11.46 -26.94 6.82
N TRP A 548 11.13 -27.85 5.92
CA TRP A 548 11.81 -29.14 5.80
C TRP A 548 12.31 -29.27 4.37
N GLN A 549 13.64 -29.15 4.19
CA GLN A 549 14.27 -29.05 2.88
C GLN A 549 13.61 -27.93 2.03
N ASP A 550 13.15 -28.25 0.82
CA ASP A 550 12.45 -27.34 -0.09
C ASP A 550 10.96 -27.14 0.26
N PHE A 551 10.46 -27.86 1.24
CA PHE A 551 9.06 -27.81 1.61
C PHE A 551 8.81 -26.90 2.81
N SER A 552 7.73 -26.14 2.73
CA SER A 552 7.11 -25.49 3.88
C SER A 552 5.98 -26.38 4.39
N VAL A 553 6.14 -26.87 5.60
CA VAL A 553 5.17 -27.74 6.28
C VAL A 553 4.38 -26.90 7.26
N SER A 554 3.04 -26.88 7.13
CA SER A 554 2.16 -26.24 8.10
C SER A 554 1.23 -27.29 8.71
N THR A 555 1.26 -27.36 10.02
CA THR A 555 0.41 -28.28 10.81
C THR A 555 -0.50 -27.45 11.70
N ARG A 556 -1.78 -27.83 11.77
CA ARG A 556 -2.74 -27.26 12.66
C ARG A 556 -3.60 -28.33 13.28
N VAL A 557 -3.79 -28.22 14.58
CA VAL A 557 -4.72 -29.07 15.37
C VAL A 557 -5.61 -28.15 16.16
N GLY A 558 -6.90 -28.47 16.20
CA GLY A 558 -7.82 -27.66 16.98
C GLY A 558 -9.10 -28.41 17.36
N VAL A 559 -9.80 -27.82 18.29
CA VAL A 559 -11.09 -28.29 18.80
C VAL A 559 -12.10 -27.14 18.71
N TRP A 560 -13.35 -27.49 18.44
CA TRP A 560 -14.45 -26.51 18.45
C TRP A 560 -15.66 -27.09 19.16
N ARG A 561 -16.46 -26.20 19.70
CA ARG A 561 -17.80 -26.50 20.24
C ARG A 561 -18.69 -25.31 19.92
N GLN A 562 -19.74 -25.55 19.19
CA GLN A 562 -20.79 -24.59 18.89
C GLN A 562 -22.12 -25.09 19.35
N ASN A 563 -22.85 -24.29 20.11
CA ASN A 563 -24.21 -24.56 20.52
C ASN A 563 -25.07 -23.39 20.03
N SER A 564 -26.07 -23.66 19.19
CA SER A 564 -27.06 -22.68 18.76
C SER A 564 -28.43 -23.15 19.19
N THR A 565 -29.15 -22.32 19.92
CA THR A 565 -30.50 -22.60 20.38
C THR A 565 -31.44 -21.57 19.77
N ASP A 566 -32.32 -22.03 18.93
CA ASP A 566 -33.42 -21.27 18.34
C ASP A 566 -34.71 -21.66 19.05
N SER A 567 -35.19 -20.79 19.93
CA SER A 567 -36.40 -21.04 20.67
C SER A 567 -37.65 -20.94 19.80
N VAL A 568 -37.61 -20.16 18.70
CA VAL A 568 -38.74 -20.07 17.75
C VAL A 568 -38.98 -21.41 17.04
N ARG A 569 -37.91 -22.10 16.68
CA ARG A 569 -37.98 -23.40 16.01
C ARG A 569 -37.94 -24.60 16.98
N GLY A 570 -37.75 -24.33 18.28
CA GLY A 570 -37.54 -25.37 19.30
C GLY A 570 -36.31 -26.23 19.06
N SER A 571 -35.38 -25.75 18.21
CA SER A 571 -34.21 -26.52 17.79
C SER A 571 -32.96 -26.09 18.57
N THR A 572 -32.21 -27.09 19.01
CA THR A 572 -30.88 -26.89 19.56
C THR A 572 -29.88 -27.63 18.67
N GLU A 573 -29.10 -26.88 17.96
CA GLU A 573 -28.02 -27.45 17.16
C GLU A 573 -26.74 -27.44 18.01
N ARG A 574 -26.11 -28.61 18.11
CA ARG A 574 -24.83 -28.80 18.81
C ARG A 574 -23.84 -29.39 17.86
N ASP A 575 -22.77 -28.61 17.53
CA ASP A 575 -21.65 -29.08 16.78
C ASP A 575 -20.38 -28.96 17.61
N ARG A 576 -19.64 -30.06 17.72
CA ARG A 576 -18.34 -30.10 18.40
C ARG A 576 -17.46 -31.15 17.75
N GLY A 577 -16.17 -30.93 17.78
CA GLY A 577 -15.26 -31.87 17.19
C GLY A 577 -13.81 -31.45 17.30
N ILE A 578 -12.98 -32.23 16.62
CA ILE A 578 -11.55 -32.03 16.49
C ILE A 578 -11.23 -31.91 15.01
N TYR A 579 -10.28 -31.06 14.67
CA TYR A 579 -9.76 -31.01 13.33
C TYR A 579 -8.22 -31.03 13.34
N VAL A 580 -7.68 -31.60 12.28
CA VAL A 580 -6.24 -31.62 11.99
C VAL A 580 -6.05 -31.24 10.55
N ASN A 581 -5.25 -30.22 10.30
CA ASN A 581 -4.84 -29.80 8.97
C ASN A 581 -3.33 -29.98 8.84
N LEU A 582 -2.90 -30.64 7.79
CA LEU A 582 -1.51 -30.78 7.39
C LEU A 582 -1.38 -30.27 5.97
N SER A 583 -0.54 -29.27 5.74
CA SER A 583 -0.25 -28.79 4.39
C SER A 583 1.25 -28.78 4.14
N LEU A 584 1.60 -29.21 2.94
CA LEU A 584 2.95 -29.28 2.42
C LEU A 584 3.02 -28.43 1.16
N SER A 585 3.87 -27.42 1.10
CA SER A 585 4.04 -26.60 -0.09
C SER A 585 5.49 -26.49 -0.51
N ARG A 586 5.73 -26.61 -1.82
CA ARG A 586 7.05 -26.46 -2.45
C ARG A 586 7.02 -25.34 -3.45
N ARG A 587 7.95 -24.41 -3.32
CA ARG A 587 8.19 -23.37 -4.34
C ARG A 587 9.25 -23.84 -5.31
N HIS A 588 9.05 -23.58 -6.57
CA HIS A 588 10.04 -23.83 -7.61
C HIS A 588 10.07 -22.65 -8.57
N ARG A 589 11.26 -22.30 -9.00
CA ARG A 589 11.48 -21.27 -10.01
C ARG A 589 11.73 -21.95 -11.34
N SER A 590 11.08 -21.48 -12.38
CA SER A 590 11.24 -21.97 -13.74
C SER A 590 11.36 -20.79 -14.71
N ALA A 591 11.76 -21.06 -15.96
CA ALA A 591 11.76 -20.03 -17.01
C ALA A 591 10.34 -19.45 -17.29
N ALA A 592 9.29 -20.23 -16.98
CA ALA A 592 7.92 -19.80 -17.13
C ALA A 592 7.38 -18.98 -15.95
N GLY A 593 8.17 -18.82 -14.88
CA GLY A 593 7.79 -18.06 -13.68
C GLY A 593 7.98 -18.86 -12.38
N ASP A 594 7.56 -18.25 -11.27
CA ASP A 594 7.60 -18.85 -9.95
C ASP A 594 6.38 -19.75 -9.75
N GLY A 595 6.62 -21.02 -9.54
CA GLY A 595 5.60 -22.02 -9.30
C GLY A 595 5.51 -22.41 -7.83
N GLN A 596 4.29 -22.77 -7.39
CA GLN A 596 4.06 -23.37 -6.09
C GLN A 596 3.19 -24.60 -6.22
N ARG A 597 3.62 -25.71 -5.66
CA ARG A 597 2.79 -26.92 -5.48
C ARG A 597 2.39 -27.05 -4.03
N ARG A 598 1.15 -27.42 -3.80
CA ARG A 598 0.59 -27.59 -2.47
C ARG A 598 -0.12 -28.94 -2.38
N TYR A 599 0.07 -29.61 -1.28
CA TYR A 599 -0.65 -30.82 -0.89
C TYR A 599 -1.22 -30.57 0.49
N ALA A 600 -2.50 -30.85 0.70
CA ALA A 600 -3.08 -30.73 2.02
C ALA A 600 -4.01 -31.90 2.33
N VAL A 601 -4.05 -32.24 3.60
CA VAL A 601 -4.98 -33.21 4.19
C VAL A 601 -5.66 -32.54 5.37
N ASP A 602 -6.96 -32.50 5.32
CA ASP A 602 -7.82 -31.96 6.37
C ASP A 602 -8.68 -33.06 6.94
N VAL A 603 -8.53 -33.30 8.23
CA VAL A 603 -9.37 -34.26 8.96
C VAL A 603 -10.25 -33.50 9.91
N ARG A 604 -11.56 -33.65 9.76
CA ARG A 604 -12.56 -33.09 10.68
C ARG A 604 -13.38 -34.20 11.28
N GLN A 605 -13.37 -34.34 12.58
CA GLN A 605 -14.12 -35.30 13.35
C GLN A 605 -15.19 -34.63 14.21
N PRO A 606 -16.42 -34.45 13.74
CA PRO A 606 -17.56 -34.08 14.56
C PRO A 606 -17.91 -35.21 15.50
N GLN A 607 -18.43 -34.92 16.71
CA GLN A 607 -18.66 -35.94 17.73
C GLN A 607 -19.67 -37.01 17.33
N HIS A 608 -20.70 -36.67 16.56
CA HIS A 608 -21.83 -37.55 16.22
C HIS A 608 -21.92 -37.87 14.73
N GLN A 609 -20.88 -37.58 13.96
CA GLN A 609 -20.82 -37.81 12.51
C GLN A 609 -19.56 -38.58 12.18
N ARG A 610 -19.54 -39.20 10.99
CA ARG A 610 -18.33 -39.83 10.47
C ARG A 610 -17.25 -38.77 10.21
N PRO A 611 -15.96 -39.11 10.36
CA PRO A 611 -14.89 -38.21 10.04
C PRO A 611 -14.98 -37.79 8.57
N ALA A 612 -14.84 -36.51 8.34
CA ALA A 612 -14.62 -35.98 7.00
C ALA A 612 -13.11 -35.82 6.80
N ILE A 613 -12.59 -36.46 5.75
CA ILE A 613 -11.19 -36.36 5.37
C ILE A 613 -11.14 -35.77 3.97
N ASP A 614 -10.58 -34.61 3.86
CA ASP A 614 -10.42 -33.91 2.58
C ASP A 614 -8.95 -33.94 2.15
N TYR A 615 -8.73 -34.25 0.90
CA TYR A 615 -7.42 -34.27 0.27
C TYR A 615 -7.39 -33.19 -0.80
N SER A 616 -6.38 -32.36 -0.84
CA SER A 616 -6.23 -31.40 -1.93
C SER A 616 -4.81 -31.39 -2.50
N VAL A 617 -4.75 -31.22 -3.81
CA VAL A 617 -3.52 -31.01 -4.57
C VAL A 617 -3.72 -29.77 -5.43
N GLY A 618 -2.89 -28.79 -5.22
CA GLY A 618 -2.94 -27.53 -5.96
C GLY A 618 -1.61 -27.18 -6.59
N GLN A 619 -1.68 -26.50 -7.71
CA GLN A 619 -0.52 -25.89 -8.36
C GLN A 619 -0.86 -24.47 -8.77
N SER A 620 0.02 -23.53 -8.47
CA SER A 620 -0.04 -22.18 -9.02
C SER A 620 1.25 -21.85 -9.76
N LEU A 621 1.10 -21.07 -10.81
CA LEU A 621 2.19 -20.50 -11.59
C LEU A 621 2.01 -18.99 -11.59
N ARG A 622 3.03 -18.30 -11.12
CA ARG A 622 3.09 -16.85 -11.01
C ARG A 622 4.12 -16.30 -11.96
N GLN A 623 3.73 -15.34 -12.74
CA GLN A 623 4.61 -14.63 -13.65
C GLN A 623 4.52 -13.14 -13.33
N GLU A 624 5.66 -12.56 -13.02
CA GLU A 624 5.79 -11.14 -12.79
C GLU A 624 6.54 -10.52 -13.98
N LEU A 625 5.82 -9.71 -14.75
CA LEU A 625 6.32 -8.92 -15.86
C LEU A 625 6.46 -7.47 -15.40
N ASP A 626 7.20 -6.65 -16.09
CA ASP A 626 7.50 -5.26 -15.68
C ASP A 626 6.26 -4.45 -15.30
N THR A 627 5.18 -4.60 -16.06
CA THR A 627 3.92 -3.85 -15.86
C THR A 627 2.73 -4.73 -15.53
N GLN A 628 2.91 -6.03 -15.45
CA GLN A 628 1.81 -6.99 -15.28
C GLN A 628 2.20 -8.08 -14.29
N TYR A 629 1.22 -8.48 -13.51
CA TYR A 629 1.28 -9.66 -12.68
C TYR A 629 0.23 -10.65 -13.17
N ARG A 630 0.62 -11.89 -13.38
CA ARG A 630 -0.27 -12.97 -13.80
C ARG A 630 -0.08 -14.16 -12.87
N GLU A 631 -1.18 -14.74 -12.46
CA GLU A 631 -1.17 -16.00 -11.72
C GLU A 631 -2.24 -16.92 -12.29
N LEU A 632 -1.87 -18.16 -12.53
CA LEU A 632 -2.79 -19.24 -12.88
C LEU A 632 -2.71 -20.29 -11.78
N SER A 633 -3.83 -20.74 -11.26
CA SER A 633 -3.91 -21.73 -10.21
C SER A 633 -4.93 -22.81 -10.55
N GLY A 634 -4.60 -24.05 -10.21
CA GLY A 634 -5.52 -25.18 -10.31
C GLY A 634 -5.48 -26.01 -9.04
N GLU A 635 -6.63 -26.50 -8.61
CA GLU A 635 -6.74 -27.35 -7.43
C GLU A 635 -7.72 -28.48 -7.66
N LEU A 636 -7.31 -29.66 -7.23
CA LEU A 636 -8.16 -30.84 -7.17
C LEU A 636 -8.38 -31.19 -5.71
N ARG A 637 -9.62 -31.46 -5.35
CA ARG A 637 -10.01 -31.91 -4.01
C ARG A 637 -10.85 -33.17 -4.10
N ALA A 638 -10.64 -34.02 -3.15
CA ALA A 638 -11.44 -35.20 -2.93
C ALA A 638 -11.75 -35.34 -1.45
N ASN A 639 -12.88 -35.98 -1.14
CA ASN A 639 -13.33 -36.20 0.21
C ASN A 639 -13.78 -37.67 0.35
N ASN A 640 -13.61 -38.26 1.52
CA ASN A 640 -14.05 -39.61 1.82
C ASN A 640 -15.58 -39.80 1.78
N ASN A 641 -16.40 -38.75 1.61
CA ASN A 641 -17.86 -38.78 1.45
C ASN A 641 -18.29 -38.63 -0.02
N GLU A 642 -17.47 -39.08 -0.97
CA GLU A 642 -17.72 -39.02 -2.41
C GLU A 642 -17.97 -37.60 -2.96
N ARG A 643 -17.27 -36.64 -2.37
CA ARG A 643 -17.22 -35.28 -2.90
C ARG A 643 -15.90 -35.09 -3.63
N TYR A 644 -16.00 -34.62 -4.85
CA TYR A 644 -14.85 -34.27 -5.69
C TYR A 644 -15.04 -32.85 -6.20
N SER A 645 -13.97 -32.10 -6.24
CA SER A 645 -14.00 -30.81 -6.90
C SER A 645 -12.71 -30.56 -7.68
N ALA A 646 -12.86 -29.89 -8.81
CA ALA A 646 -11.77 -29.39 -9.61
C ALA A 646 -11.99 -27.88 -9.81
N SER A 647 -11.00 -27.09 -9.50
CA SER A 647 -11.07 -25.64 -9.69
C SER A 647 -9.89 -25.13 -10.51
N LEU A 648 -10.17 -24.15 -11.36
CA LEU A 648 -9.19 -23.39 -12.11
C LEU A 648 -9.42 -21.91 -11.80
N GLY A 649 -8.36 -21.22 -11.43
CA GLY A 649 -8.40 -19.80 -11.11
C GLY A 649 -7.28 -19.04 -11.78
N GLY A 650 -7.52 -17.76 -12.06
CA GLY A 650 -6.52 -16.87 -12.60
C GLY A 650 -6.62 -15.48 -11.99
N GLN A 651 -5.49 -14.80 -11.92
CA GLN A 651 -5.39 -13.41 -11.51
C GLN A 651 -4.56 -12.65 -12.54
N LEU A 652 -5.01 -11.47 -12.88
CA LEU A 652 -4.32 -10.54 -13.76
C LEU A 652 -4.35 -9.15 -13.13
N GLN A 653 -3.18 -8.60 -12.88
CA GLN A 653 -3.02 -7.21 -12.50
C GLN A 653 -2.23 -6.47 -13.57
N ASN A 654 -2.76 -5.38 -14.05
CA ASN A 654 -2.14 -4.53 -15.06
C ASN A 654 -2.50 -3.06 -14.82
N GLY A 655 -2.16 -2.17 -15.75
CA GLY A 655 -2.47 -0.75 -15.66
C GLY A 655 -3.96 -0.41 -15.67
N ILE A 656 -4.83 -1.35 -16.06
CA ILE A 656 -6.28 -1.14 -16.16
C ILE A 656 -7.01 -1.61 -14.89
N GLY A 657 -6.54 -2.66 -14.26
CA GLY A 657 -7.20 -3.19 -13.08
C GLY A 657 -6.55 -4.44 -12.52
N HIS A 658 -7.13 -4.91 -11.43
CA HIS A 658 -6.88 -6.23 -10.87
C HIS A 658 -8.11 -7.09 -11.09
N THR A 659 -7.96 -8.13 -11.88
CA THR A 659 -9.01 -9.09 -12.21
C THR A 659 -8.66 -10.44 -11.62
N SER A 660 -9.60 -11.05 -10.94
CA SER A 660 -9.52 -12.46 -10.55
C SER A 660 -10.74 -13.20 -11.08
N ALA A 661 -10.55 -14.41 -11.54
CA ALA A 661 -11.64 -15.27 -11.98
C ALA A 661 -11.36 -16.70 -11.57
N SER A 662 -12.40 -17.43 -11.23
CA SER A 662 -12.31 -18.87 -10.97
C SER A 662 -13.54 -19.60 -11.44
N VAL A 663 -13.34 -20.84 -11.84
CA VAL A 663 -14.40 -21.80 -12.15
C VAL A 663 -14.10 -23.06 -11.35
N ALA A 664 -15.13 -23.62 -10.76
CA ALA A 664 -15.02 -24.86 -10.00
C ALA A 664 -16.18 -25.80 -10.36
N ARG A 665 -15.83 -27.06 -10.55
CA ARG A 665 -16.82 -28.13 -10.73
C ARG A 665 -16.84 -29.01 -9.50
N TYR A 666 -17.99 -29.14 -8.93
CA TYR A 666 -18.26 -29.95 -7.74
C TYR A 666 -19.06 -31.19 -8.16
N GLN A 667 -18.72 -32.32 -7.60
CA GLN A 667 -19.45 -33.55 -7.76
C GLN A 667 -19.72 -34.16 -6.39
N GLN A 668 -20.96 -34.45 -6.07
CA GLN A 668 -21.37 -35.09 -4.83
C GLN A 668 -22.48 -36.09 -5.09
N ARG A 669 -22.28 -37.37 -4.71
CA ARG A 669 -23.31 -38.44 -4.83
C ARG A 669 -24.04 -38.44 -6.16
N GLY A 670 -23.29 -38.42 -7.27
CA GLY A 670 -23.84 -38.43 -8.62
C GLY A 670 -24.43 -37.12 -9.14
N ARG A 671 -24.51 -36.07 -8.34
CA ARG A 671 -24.89 -34.73 -8.78
C ARG A 671 -23.64 -33.87 -9.02
N SER A 672 -23.62 -33.23 -10.18
CA SER A 672 -22.51 -32.29 -10.49
C SER A 672 -23.06 -30.88 -10.63
N GLU A 673 -22.29 -29.94 -10.09
CA GLU A 673 -22.58 -28.51 -10.17
C GLU A 673 -21.31 -27.76 -10.61
N THR A 674 -21.48 -26.75 -11.44
CA THR A 674 -20.38 -25.87 -11.82
C THR A 674 -20.67 -24.49 -11.27
N GLY A 675 -19.75 -23.98 -10.47
CA GLY A 675 -19.76 -22.61 -9.95
C GLY A 675 -18.66 -21.77 -10.60
N TYR A 676 -18.90 -20.50 -10.71
CA TYR A 676 -17.90 -19.52 -11.14
C TYR A 676 -17.90 -18.30 -10.24
N SER A 677 -16.75 -17.66 -10.12
CA SER A 677 -16.64 -16.37 -9.47
C SER A 677 -15.62 -15.49 -10.17
N GLY A 678 -15.83 -14.20 -10.12
CA GLY A 678 -14.92 -13.21 -10.65
C GLY A 678 -14.99 -11.92 -9.86
N ALA A 679 -13.88 -11.22 -9.78
CA ALA A 679 -13.81 -9.88 -9.22
C ALA A 679 -12.93 -9.02 -10.11
N HIS A 680 -13.32 -7.77 -10.30
CA HIS A 680 -12.53 -6.78 -11.01
C HIS A 680 -12.51 -5.49 -10.20
N ASN A 681 -11.31 -4.98 -9.97
CA ASN A 681 -11.08 -3.74 -9.26
C ASN A 681 -10.31 -2.78 -10.16
N SER A 682 -10.79 -1.58 -10.33
CA SER A 682 -10.15 -0.55 -11.14
C SER A 682 -10.49 0.86 -10.66
N GLY A 683 -9.75 1.84 -11.15
CA GLY A 683 -10.00 3.24 -10.91
C GLY A 683 -9.56 4.09 -12.09
N PHE A 684 -10.07 5.31 -12.14
CA PHE A 684 -9.65 6.29 -13.13
C PHE A 684 -9.71 7.72 -12.57
N ALA A 685 -8.98 8.61 -13.20
CA ALA A 685 -9.06 10.04 -12.96
C ALA A 685 -9.29 10.78 -14.27
N LEU A 686 -10.20 11.76 -14.24
CA LEU A 686 -10.43 12.71 -15.32
C LEU A 686 -10.02 14.10 -14.82
N GLY A 687 -8.89 14.57 -15.31
CA GLY A 687 -8.37 15.91 -15.03
C GLY A 687 -8.53 16.85 -16.24
N ARG A 688 -8.12 18.11 -16.10
CA ARG A 688 -8.21 19.11 -17.19
C ARG A 688 -7.44 18.70 -18.44
N ARG A 689 -6.37 17.92 -18.30
CA ARG A 689 -5.44 17.59 -19.39
C ARG A 689 -5.47 16.11 -19.79
N GLY A 690 -6.49 15.38 -19.39
CA GLY A 690 -6.66 14.02 -19.87
C GLY A 690 -7.29 13.06 -18.89
N PHE A 691 -7.45 11.87 -19.40
CA PHE A 691 -7.94 10.70 -18.70
C PHE A 691 -6.76 9.79 -18.34
N TYR A 692 -6.77 9.30 -17.12
CA TYR A 692 -5.75 8.40 -16.58
C TYR A 692 -6.43 7.19 -15.97
N TRP A 693 -5.99 6.01 -16.37
CA TRP A 693 -6.48 4.75 -15.81
C TRP A 693 -5.56 4.23 -14.71
N SER A 694 -6.12 3.48 -13.76
CA SER A 694 -5.37 2.87 -12.67
C SER A 694 -5.74 1.40 -12.49
N GLY A 695 -4.71 0.56 -12.34
CA GLY A 695 -4.84 -0.83 -11.97
C GLY A 695 -5.04 -1.09 -10.47
N ALA A 696 -5.17 -0.05 -9.66
CA ALA A 696 -5.33 -0.18 -8.21
C ALA A 696 -6.60 0.51 -7.72
N ASN A 697 -7.15 -0.02 -6.62
CA ASN A 697 -8.29 0.57 -5.92
C ASN A 697 -7.83 1.54 -4.83
N GLY A 698 -8.73 2.45 -4.48
CA GLY A 698 -8.77 2.95 -3.12
C GLY A 698 -8.17 4.30 -2.89
N ALA A 699 -8.49 5.34 -3.70
CA ALA A 699 -8.08 6.65 -3.30
C ALA A 699 -9.02 7.78 -3.75
N ASP A 700 -9.14 8.76 -2.88
CA ASP A 700 -9.89 9.98 -3.13
C ASP A 700 -9.04 11.07 -3.80
N ALA A 701 -7.74 10.83 -3.97
CA ALA A 701 -6.77 11.69 -4.64
C ALA A 701 -5.86 10.88 -5.56
N GLY A 702 -5.01 11.50 -6.37
CA GLY A 702 -4.18 10.77 -7.30
C GLY A 702 -2.92 11.50 -7.73
N LEU A 703 -1.92 10.70 -8.15
CA LEU A 703 -0.72 11.14 -8.83
C LEU A 703 -0.76 10.63 -10.27
N ALA A 704 -0.83 11.55 -11.23
CA ALA A 704 -0.72 11.25 -12.65
C ALA A 704 0.73 11.41 -13.10
N VAL A 705 1.38 10.28 -13.36
CA VAL A 705 2.76 10.25 -13.85
C VAL A 705 2.74 10.13 -15.37
N GLN A 706 3.55 10.93 -16.02
CA GLN A 706 3.71 10.90 -17.46
C GLN A 706 5.19 10.92 -17.80
N VAL A 707 5.70 9.80 -18.27
CA VAL A 707 7.07 9.71 -18.82
C VAL A 707 7.09 10.36 -20.18
N ALA A 708 8.13 11.14 -20.45
CA ALA A 708 8.31 11.73 -21.76
C ALA A 708 8.46 10.64 -22.83
N ASP A 709 7.96 10.92 -24.00
CA ASP A 709 8.18 10.08 -25.17
C ASP A 709 9.51 10.46 -25.84
N THR A 710 10.02 9.61 -26.70
CA THR A 710 11.23 9.86 -27.49
C THR A 710 10.85 9.95 -28.95
N ASP A 711 11.63 10.71 -29.73
CA ASP A 711 11.49 10.76 -31.18
C ASP A 711 11.83 9.41 -31.85
N ASP A 712 12.34 8.48 -31.07
CA ASP A 712 12.78 7.17 -31.50
C ASP A 712 11.68 6.11 -31.28
N ALA A 713 10.83 5.93 -32.27
CA ALA A 713 9.69 5.00 -32.20
C ALA A 713 10.08 3.54 -31.95
N ASP A 714 11.33 3.17 -32.24
CA ASP A 714 11.83 1.79 -32.02
C ASP A 714 12.39 1.58 -30.62
N LEU A 715 12.61 2.65 -29.87
CA LEU A 715 13.12 2.57 -28.51
C LEU A 715 12.01 2.24 -27.53
N ARG A 716 12.12 1.09 -26.89
CA ARG A 716 11.18 0.60 -25.89
C ARG A 716 11.95 0.14 -24.66
N GLY A 717 11.36 0.30 -23.51
CA GLY A 717 11.94 -0.22 -22.26
C GLY A 717 11.59 0.61 -21.05
N VAL A 718 12.15 0.21 -19.91
CA VAL A 718 11.96 0.90 -18.64
C VAL A 718 12.82 2.17 -18.63
N ALA A 719 12.17 3.31 -18.45
CA ALA A 719 12.81 4.61 -18.43
C ALA A 719 13.15 5.08 -17.01
N ALA A 720 12.30 4.75 -16.04
CA ALA A 720 12.44 5.23 -14.67
C ALA A 720 11.83 4.24 -13.67
N GLU A 721 12.22 4.37 -12.42
CA GLU A 721 11.55 3.75 -11.28
C GLU A 721 10.86 4.82 -10.43
N LEU A 722 9.62 4.53 -10.05
CA LEU A 722 8.81 5.40 -9.20
C LEU A 722 8.52 4.71 -7.89
N GLN A 723 8.78 5.39 -6.80
CA GLN A 723 8.40 5.00 -5.45
C GLN A 723 7.48 6.05 -4.84
N VAL A 724 6.36 5.63 -4.27
CA VAL A 724 5.44 6.52 -3.57
C VAL A 724 5.18 5.99 -2.18
N GLY A 725 5.64 6.70 -1.17
CA GLY A 725 5.52 6.32 0.24
C GLY A 725 6.01 4.90 0.49
N GLY A 726 5.23 4.11 1.21
CA GLY A 726 5.52 2.68 1.48
C GLY A 726 5.08 1.72 0.37
N LEU A 727 4.64 2.22 -0.80
CA LEU A 727 4.26 1.36 -1.91
C LEU A 727 5.49 0.73 -2.55
N ARG A 728 5.27 -0.43 -3.18
CA ARG A 728 6.32 -1.10 -3.95
C ARG A 728 6.80 -0.19 -5.09
N ARG A 729 8.11 -0.18 -5.36
CA ARG A 729 8.70 0.47 -6.53
C ARG A 729 8.04 -0.01 -7.80
N GLN A 730 7.71 0.92 -8.67
CA GLN A 730 7.05 0.67 -9.95
C GLN A 730 7.95 1.11 -11.08
N ARG A 731 8.13 0.23 -12.04
CA ARG A 731 8.88 0.53 -13.27
C ARG A 731 7.97 1.28 -14.24
N LEU A 732 8.48 2.35 -14.80
CA LEU A 732 7.80 3.19 -15.77
C LEU A 732 8.45 3.03 -17.14
N GLN A 733 7.65 2.81 -18.16
CA GLN A 733 8.13 2.69 -19.53
C GLN A 733 8.19 4.05 -20.23
N ILE A 734 8.97 4.14 -21.31
CA ILE A 734 9.02 5.32 -22.19
C ILE A 734 7.60 5.64 -22.67
N GLY A 735 7.20 6.91 -22.62
CA GLY A 735 5.87 7.39 -23.05
C GLY A 735 4.71 6.95 -22.18
N GLU A 736 4.95 6.24 -21.07
CA GLU A 736 3.89 5.72 -20.21
C GLU A 736 3.14 6.82 -19.48
N ARG A 737 1.82 6.65 -19.43
CA ARG A 737 0.90 7.44 -18.60
C ARG A 737 0.26 6.55 -17.58
N ARG A 738 0.44 6.87 -16.30
CA ARG A 738 -0.08 6.04 -15.21
C ARG A 738 -0.72 6.90 -14.14
N LEU A 739 -1.86 6.43 -13.61
CA LEU A 739 -2.46 6.97 -12.40
C LEU A 739 -2.07 6.09 -11.21
N LEU A 740 -1.51 6.71 -10.19
CA LEU A 740 -1.38 6.12 -8.87
C LEU A 740 -2.46 6.72 -7.97
N PRO A 741 -3.43 5.92 -7.55
CA PRO A 741 -4.40 6.38 -6.57
C PRO A 741 -3.72 6.57 -5.22
N LEU A 742 -3.96 7.72 -4.62
CA LEU A 742 -3.40 8.10 -3.33
C LEU A 742 -4.51 8.38 -2.33
N PRO A 743 -4.37 7.95 -1.08
CA PRO A 743 -5.30 8.35 -0.04
C PRO A 743 -5.19 9.86 0.19
N ALA A 744 -6.33 10.52 0.18
CA ALA A 744 -6.40 11.93 0.53
C ALA A 744 -6.08 12.17 2.01
N TYR A 745 -5.64 13.36 2.34
CA TYR A 745 -5.27 13.79 3.68
C TYR A 745 -4.14 12.95 4.32
N GLN A 746 -3.26 12.42 3.50
CA GLN A 746 -2.06 11.74 3.96
C GLN A 746 -0.84 12.36 3.31
N SER A 747 0.17 12.61 4.12
CA SER A 747 1.47 13.02 3.62
C SER A 747 2.09 11.84 2.89
N GLN A 748 2.38 12.04 1.61
CA GLN A 748 3.01 11.05 0.74
C GLN A 748 4.30 11.65 0.19
N ARG A 749 5.23 10.80 -0.15
CA ARG A 749 6.48 11.18 -0.80
C ARG A 749 6.60 10.40 -2.09
N ALA A 750 6.65 11.09 -3.23
CA ALA A 750 6.90 10.47 -4.51
C ALA A 750 8.35 10.74 -4.92
N GLU A 751 9.02 9.70 -5.34
CA GLU A 751 10.41 9.72 -5.75
C GLU A 751 10.56 9.01 -7.08
N VAL A 752 11.20 9.68 -8.03
CA VAL A 752 11.50 9.13 -9.34
C VAL A 752 13.02 9.03 -9.47
N GLN A 753 13.49 7.87 -9.86
CA GLN A 753 14.90 7.56 -10.05
C GLN A 753 15.14 6.94 -11.42
N ASP A 754 16.39 6.94 -11.86
CA ASP A 754 16.81 6.18 -13.02
C ASP A 754 16.52 4.69 -12.80
N ALA A 755 16.22 3.96 -13.86
CA ALA A 755 16.00 2.54 -13.78
C ALA A 755 17.33 1.81 -13.47
N SER A 756 17.43 1.21 -12.29
CA SER A 756 18.67 0.62 -11.75
C SER A 756 18.90 -0.85 -12.14
N THR A 757 18.12 -1.42 -13.06
CA THR A 757 18.18 -2.87 -13.36
C THR A 757 19.03 -3.18 -14.59
N LEU A 758 19.62 -4.38 -14.59
CA LEU A 758 20.36 -4.95 -15.73
C LEU A 758 19.52 -5.02 -17.03
N ASP A 759 18.21 -4.97 -16.92
CA ASP A 759 17.27 -4.94 -18.04
C ASP A 759 16.93 -3.51 -18.49
N SER A 760 17.37 -2.48 -17.76
CA SER A 760 17.23 -1.10 -18.20
C SER A 760 18.26 -0.82 -19.30
N ILE A 761 17.83 -0.11 -20.31
CA ILE A 761 18.77 0.45 -21.28
C ILE A 761 19.57 1.49 -20.50
N ALA A 762 20.83 1.20 -20.16
CA ALA A 762 21.71 2.06 -19.35
C ALA A 762 21.89 3.48 -19.91
N ALA A 763 21.32 3.73 -21.06
CA ALA A 763 21.37 4.96 -21.82
C ALA A 763 20.19 5.93 -21.57
N ILE A 764 19.24 5.60 -20.71
CA ILE A 764 18.11 6.47 -20.37
C ILE A 764 18.32 7.05 -18.98
N ARG A 765 18.31 8.37 -18.89
CA ARG A 765 18.45 9.14 -17.66
C ARG A 765 17.24 10.02 -17.44
N VAL A 766 16.75 10.05 -16.20
CA VAL A 766 15.73 11.01 -15.78
C VAL A 766 16.36 12.38 -15.57
N THR A 767 15.83 13.43 -16.20
CA THR A 767 16.37 14.80 -16.12
C THR A 767 15.41 15.73 -15.40
N GLY A 768 15.96 16.63 -14.58
CA GLY A 768 15.27 17.83 -14.05
C GLY A 768 14.15 17.63 -13.04
N VAL A 769 13.67 16.42 -12.76
CA VAL A 769 12.49 16.18 -11.90
C VAL A 769 12.70 15.08 -10.86
N GLY A 770 13.90 14.55 -10.80
CA GLY A 770 14.24 13.54 -9.84
C GLY A 770 14.25 14.07 -8.42
N GLY A 771 14.27 13.14 -7.47
CA GLY A 771 14.24 13.42 -6.07
C GLY A 771 12.84 13.28 -5.47
N ALA A 772 12.83 13.19 -4.17
CA ALA A 772 11.63 12.92 -3.42
C ALA A 772 10.80 14.20 -3.22
N ARG A 773 9.57 14.18 -3.72
CA ARG A 773 8.63 15.30 -3.59
C ARG A 773 7.58 14.98 -2.53
N PRO A 774 7.54 15.73 -1.43
CA PRO A 774 6.46 15.64 -0.48
C PRO A 774 5.17 16.16 -1.11
N MET A 775 4.06 15.46 -0.86
CA MET A 775 2.74 15.88 -1.31
C MET A 775 1.69 15.58 -0.25
N PHE A 776 0.76 16.48 -0.11
CA PHE A 776 -0.43 16.33 0.72
C PHE A 776 -1.64 16.77 -0.11
N LEU A 777 -2.47 15.81 -0.49
CA LEU A 777 -3.59 16.02 -1.39
C LEU A 777 -4.91 15.92 -0.62
N THR A 778 -5.85 16.81 -0.95
CA THR A 778 -7.24 16.72 -0.48
C THR A 778 -8.08 15.89 -1.47
N PRO A 779 -9.29 15.42 -1.08
CA PRO A 779 -10.13 14.64 -1.99
C PRO A 779 -10.45 15.37 -3.29
N GLY A 780 -10.44 14.63 -4.39
CA GLY A 780 -10.70 15.19 -5.72
C GLY A 780 -9.51 15.94 -6.34
N LYS A 781 -8.31 15.84 -5.74
CA LYS A 781 -7.10 16.46 -6.27
C LYS A 781 -6.22 15.46 -7.02
N LEU A 782 -5.73 15.90 -8.18
CA LEU A 782 -4.79 15.17 -9.03
C LEU A 782 -3.50 15.96 -9.14
N MET A 783 -2.41 15.41 -8.64
CA MET A 783 -1.08 15.96 -8.87
C MET A 783 -0.50 15.36 -10.15
N ARG A 784 0.14 16.19 -10.96
CA ARG A 784 0.82 15.76 -12.17
C ARG A 784 2.32 15.76 -11.96
N MET A 785 2.95 14.67 -12.38
CA MET A 785 4.39 14.49 -12.32
C MET A 785 4.89 14.14 -13.72
N PRO A 786 5.32 15.13 -14.52
CA PRO A 786 6.05 14.84 -15.74
C PRO A 786 7.42 14.29 -15.39
N VAL A 787 7.84 13.25 -16.08
CA VAL A 787 9.15 12.60 -15.96
C VAL A 787 9.87 12.80 -17.28
N PRO A 788 10.66 13.87 -17.44
CA PRO A 788 11.49 14.07 -18.60
C PRO A 788 12.64 13.07 -18.58
N ILE A 789 12.95 12.54 -19.74
CA ILE A 789 14.04 11.59 -19.93
C ILE A 789 14.97 12.07 -21.03
N GLU A 790 16.24 11.75 -20.88
CA GLU A 790 17.27 11.93 -21.89
C GLU A 790 17.79 10.56 -22.28
N VAL A 791 17.93 10.35 -23.60
CA VAL A 791 18.45 9.10 -24.16
C VAL A 791 19.82 9.35 -24.69
N THR A 792 20.77 8.53 -24.24
CA THR A 792 22.14 8.57 -24.77
C THR A 792 22.33 7.45 -25.78
N TYR A 793 22.78 7.79 -26.97
CA TYR A 793 23.10 6.86 -28.06
C TYR A 793 24.60 6.64 -28.13
N THR A 794 25.04 5.40 -28.14
CA THR A 794 26.44 5.02 -28.23
C THR A 794 26.77 4.64 -29.66
N PHE A 795 27.65 5.41 -30.31
CA PHE A 795 28.15 5.13 -31.65
C PHE A 795 29.48 4.43 -31.57
N ILE A 796 29.61 3.33 -32.30
CA ILE A 796 30.87 2.53 -32.38
C ILE A 796 31.28 2.41 -33.81
N GLY A 797 32.55 2.81 -34.09
CA GLY A 797 33.10 2.76 -35.42
C GLY A 797 34.60 2.94 -35.48
N HIS A 798 35.13 3.09 -36.72
CA HIS A 798 36.52 3.37 -36.99
C HIS A 798 36.64 4.59 -37.90
N ALA A 799 37.25 5.65 -37.42
CA ALA A 799 37.51 6.86 -38.17
C ALA A 799 38.75 6.65 -39.09
N ARG A 800 38.57 6.96 -40.35
CA ARG A 800 39.61 6.87 -41.40
C ARG A 800 39.68 8.15 -42.18
N ASP A 801 40.83 8.46 -42.72
CA ASP A 801 40.97 9.55 -43.68
C ASP A 801 40.42 9.17 -45.08
N LEU A 802 40.44 10.08 -46.01
CA LEU A 802 39.99 9.84 -47.39
C LEU A 802 40.83 8.79 -48.13
N ALA A 803 42.09 8.56 -47.73
CA ALA A 803 42.97 7.50 -48.25
C ALA A 803 42.73 6.12 -47.57
N GLY A 804 41.86 6.06 -46.57
CA GLY A 804 41.53 4.84 -45.80
C GLY A 804 42.50 4.55 -44.65
N ALA A 805 43.45 5.43 -44.34
CA ALA A 805 44.34 5.28 -43.20
C ALA A 805 43.61 5.58 -41.89
N PRO A 806 43.89 4.86 -40.76
CA PRO A 806 43.23 5.07 -39.50
C PRO A 806 43.61 6.42 -38.87
N LEU A 807 42.63 7.16 -38.36
CA LEU A 807 42.82 8.40 -37.62
C LEU A 807 43.01 8.09 -36.11
N GLY A 808 44.21 7.59 -35.77
CA GLY A 808 44.52 7.22 -34.37
C GLY A 808 44.87 8.45 -33.52
N GLY A 809 44.43 8.47 -32.30
CA GLY A 809 44.71 9.54 -31.33
C GLY A 809 44.01 10.88 -31.60
N ALA A 810 43.04 10.93 -32.54
CA ALA A 810 42.26 12.10 -32.82
C ALA A 810 41.29 12.40 -31.67
N ARG A 811 41.21 13.67 -31.26
CA ARG A 811 40.28 14.10 -30.19
C ARG A 811 38.89 14.30 -30.71
N ILE A 812 37.88 13.73 -30.03
CA ILE A 812 36.47 13.92 -30.39
C ILE A 812 35.98 15.24 -29.79
N LEU A 813 35.39 16.11 -30.60
CA LEU A 813 34.98 17.43 -30.18
C LEU A 813 33.54 17.49 -29.68
N ASN A 814 32.62 16.71 -30.27
CA ASN A 814 31.19 16.72 -29.95
C ASN A 814 30.75 15.60 -29.01
N ALA A 815 31.66 14.84 -28.40
CA ALA A 815 31.36 13.91 -27.31
C ALA A 815 32.38 14.07 -26.18
N PRO A 816 32.00 13.78 -24.94
CA PRO A 816 32.87 13.89 -23.75
C PRO A 816 33.83 12.71 -23.59
N VAL A 817 34.35 12.19 -24.66
CA VAL A 817 35.28 11.04 -24.71
C VAL A 817 36.68 11.48 -25.14
N PRO A 818 37.75 10.76 -24.73
CA PRO A 818 39.12 11.23 -24.92
C PRO A 818 39.54 11.29 -26.36
N GLY A 819 39.09 10.40 -27.23
CA GLY A 819 39.48 10.37 -28.63
C GLY A 819 39.41 8.97 -29.23
N THR A 820 40.01 8.86 -30.44
CA THR A 820 40.10 7.61 -31.16
C THR A 820 41.31 6.77 -30.70
N SER A 821 41.16 5.45 -30.67
CA SER A 821 42.25 4.51 -30.41
C SER A 821 43.28 4.50 -31.56
N ALA A 822 44.45 3.87 -31.38
CA ALA A 822 45.53 3.85 -32.36
C ALA A 822 45.11 3.34 -33.76
N ASN A 823 44.12 2.46 -33.85
CA ASN A 823 43.56 1.94 -35.11
C ASN A 823 42.36 2.77 -35.62
N GLY A 824 42.12 3.96 -35.06
CA GLY A 824 41.01 4.83 -35.40
C GLY A 824 39.66 4.44 -34.81
N GLY A 825 39.63 3.41 -33.96
CA GLY A 825 38.40 2.99 -33.29
C GLY A 825 37.88 4.04 -32.32
N PHE A 826 36.57 4.24 -32.27
CA PHE A 826 35.91 5.16 -31.33
C PHE A 826 34.64 4.57 -30.77
N VAL A 827 34.35 4.99 -29.54
CA VAL A 827 33.08 4.83 -28.87
C VAL A 827 32.66 6.22 -28.39
N ALA A 828 31.56 6.72 -28.87
CA ALA A 828 31.11 8.08 -28.57
C ALA A 828 29.64 8.12 -28.22
N ASP A 829 29.32 8.76 -27.10
CA ASP A 829 27.97 8.87 -26.56
C ASP A 829 27.37 10.25 -26.88
N PHE A 830 26.16 10.24 -27.42
CA PHE A 830 25.45 11.46 -27.81
C PHE A 830 24.03 11.48 -27.25
N PRO A 831 23.53 12.65 -26.79
CA PRO A 831 22.17 12.78 -26.26
C PRO A 831 21.07 12.69 -27.33
N ARG A 832 21.44 12.58 -28.59
CA ARG A 832 20.57 12.44 -29.76
C ARG A 832 21.25 11.62 -30.82
N ARG A 833 20.50 11.23 -31.86
CA ARG A 833 21.09 10.58 -33.05
C ARG A 833 21.90 11.60 -33.84
N GLU A 834 23.20 11.64 -33.58
CA GLU A 834 24.11 12.47 -34.34
C GLU A 834 24.36 11.88 -35.72
N THR A 835 24.53 12.77 -36.69
CA THR A 835 24.83 12.41 -38.07
C THR A 835 26.29 12.65 -38.44
N THR A 836 27.06 13.29 -37.55
CA THR A 836 28.45 13.70 -37.83
C THR A 836 29.29 13.66 -36.57
N LEU A 837 30.48 13.05 -36.67
CA LEU A 837 31.50 13.09 -35.63
C LEU A 837 32.53 14.13 -36.02
N TYR A 838 32.89 15.03 -35.12
CA TYR A 838 33.93 16.04 -35.33
C TYR A 838 35.18 15.65 -34.57
N LEU A 839 36.29 15.61 -35.32
CA LEU A 839 37.58 15.19 -34.79
C LEU A 839 38.61 16.32 -34.95
N LEU A 840 39.51 16.40 -33.98
CA LEU A 840 40.72 17.22 -34.08
C LEU A 840 41.94 16.30 -34.04
N GLN A 841 42.67 16.21 -35.14
CA GLN A 841 43.91 15.48 -35.23
C GLN A 841 45.05 16.42 -35.57
N ASP A 842 46.05 16.49 -34.72
CA ASP A 842 47.11 17.50 -34.79
C ASP A 842 46.50 18.91 -34.90
N ASP A 843 46.65 19.62 -36.02
CA ASP A 843 46.10 20.94 -36.26
C ASP A 843 45.00 20.92 -37.35
N ARG A 844 44.47 19.72 -37.66
CA ARG A 844 43.44 19.53 -38.67
C ARG A 844 42.10 19.20 -38.00
N LEU A 845 41.11 20.00 -38.33
CA LEU A 845 39.72 19.74 -37.97
C LEU A 845 39.09 18.87 -39.07
N LEU A 846 38.42 17.81 -38.66
CA LEU A 846 37.78 16.84 -39.54
C LEU A 846 36.31 16.67 -39.18
N HIS A 847 35.48 16.42 -40.18
CA HIS A 847 34.11 15.96 -39.99
C HIS A 847 33.94 14.58 -40.60
N CYS A 848 33.23 13.72 -39.90
CA CYS A 848 33.07 12.33 -40.27
C CYS A 848 31.57 12.02 -40.31
N PRO A 849 30.93 11.87 -41.48
CA PRO A 849 29.52 11.51 -41.57
C PRO A 849 29.25 10.13 -40.97
N LEU A 850 28.32 10.04 -40.01
CA LEU A 850 27.96 8.82 -39.36
C LEU A 850 26.80 8.14 -40.09
N GLN A 851 27.03 6.99 -40.71
CA GLN A 851 26.00 6.18 -41.34
C GLN A 851 25.82 4.89 -40.53
N VAL A 852 24.67 4.73 -39.92
CA VAL A 852 24.35 3.55 -39.10
C VAL A 852 24.18 2.34 -40.01
N ARG A 853 25.03 1.33 -39.84
CA ARG A 853 24.97 0.06 -40.56
C ARG A 853 24.16 -1.00 -39.83
N GLU A 854 24.31 -1.05 -38.52
CA GLU A 854 23.58 -1.98 -37.64
C GLU A 854 23.17 -1.23 -36.38
N ARG A 855 22.00 -1.56 -35.90
CA ARG A 855 21.46 -0.96 -34.67
C ARG A 855 21.09 -2.05 -33.69
N ARG A 856 21.53 -1.90 -32.43
CA ARG A 856 21.13 -2.70 -31.30
C ARG A 856 20.63 -1.78 -30.20
N GLN A 857 19.34 -1.48 -30.21
CA GLN A 857 18.69 -0.52 -29.32
C GLN A 857 19.34 0.87 -29.42
N VAL A 858 20.11 1.31 -28.43
CA VAL A 858 20.82 2.59 -28.36
C VAL A 858 22.26 2.50 -28.91
N VAL A 859 22.77 1.30 -29.14
CA VAL A 859 24.09 1.09 -29.70
C VAL A 859 23.99 1.09 -31.23
N LEU A 860 24.71 2.01 -31.85
CA LEU A 860 24.70 2.27 -33.29
C LEU A 860 26.08 1.93 -33.88
N LEU A 861 26.14 0.85 -34.63
CA LEU A 861 27.38 0.44 -35.30
C LEU A 861 27.50 1.14 -36.64
N VAL A 862 28.47 2.02 -36.79
CA VAL A 862 28.69 2.83 -38.01
C VAL A 862 29.77 2.25 -38.90
N GLY A 863 30.58 1.32 -38.39
CA GLY A 863 31.66 0.70 -39.13
C GLY A 863 32.83 1.66 -39.45
N ALA A 864 33.41 1.56 -40.66
CA ALA A 864 34.43 2.50 -41.11
C ALA A 864 33.76 3.81 -41.54
N VAL A 865 34.20 4.91 -40.97
CA VAL A 865 33.73 6.28 -41.27
C VAL A 865 34.86 7.07 -41.89
N HIS A 866 34.62 7.64 -43.08
CA HIS A 866 35.61 8.45 -43.78
C HIS A 866 35.43 9.92 -43.38
N CYS A 867 36.53 10.53 -42.95
CA CYS A 867 36.56 11.88 -42.43
C CYS A 867 37.17 12.86 -43.43
N GLU A 868 36.59 14.00 -43.60
CA GLU A 868 36.98 15.05 -44.51
C GLU A 868 37.47 16.29 -43.73
N PRO A 869 38.46 17.03 -44.25
CA PRO A 869 38.89 18.27 -43.62
C PRO A 869 37.76 19.30 -43.51
N LEU A 870 37.70 20.00 -42.40
CA LEU A 870 36.67 21.02 -42.13
C LEU A 870 37.35 22.33 -41.71
N ALA A 871 36.87 23.46 -42.26
CA ALA A 871 37.31 24.75 -41.77
C ALA A 871 36.68 25.09 -40.42
N VAL A 872 37.40 25.76 -39.53
CA VAL A 872 36.88 26.14 -38.17
C VAL A 872 35.59 26.94 -38.22
N ALA A 873 35.42 27.78 -39.26
CA ALA A 873 34.22 28.56 -39.51
C ALA A 873 32.98 27.67 -39.78
N GLN A 874 33.16 26.46 -40.27
CA GLN A 874 32.13 25.51 -40.62
C GLN A 874 31.74 24.60 -39.42
N LEU A 875 32.52 24.63 -38.31
CA LEU A 875 32.15 23.92 -37.09
C LEU A 875 30.88 24.51 -36.49
N PRO A 876 29.86 23.70 -36.14
CA PRO A 876 28.62 24.19 -35.54
C PRO A 876 28.89 25.08 -34.32
N ALA A 877 28.16 26.19 -34.22
CA ALA A 877 28.35 27.17 -33.15
C ALA A 877 28.19 26.55 -31.75
N GLU A 878 27.27 25.61 -31.60
CA GLU A 878 27.02 24.89 -30.36
C GLU A 878 28.24 24.09 -29.87
N ILE A 879 29.00 23.50 -30.78
CA ILE A 879 30.23 22.76 -30.49
C ILE A 879 31.39 23.73 -30.26
N ARG A 880 31.53 24.71 -31.13
CA ARG A 880 32.60 25.68 -31.06
C ARG A 880 32.61 26.52 -29.79
N GLN A 881 31.40 26.84 -29.24
CA GLN A 881 31.24 27.63 -28.02
C GLN A 881 31.44 26.82 -26.73
N GLN A 882 31.56 25.50 -26.80
CA GLN A 882 31.87 24.70 -25.64
C GLN A 882 33.24 25.07 -25.06
N ALA A 883 33.35 25.33 -23.77
CA ALA A 883 34.58 25.78 -23.10
C ALA A 883 35.77 24.84 -23.41
N ARG A 884 35.51 23.51 -23.41
CA ARG A 884 36.53 22.50 -23.77
C ARG A 884 37.01 22.65 -25.19
N VAL A 885 36.10 22.77 -26.13
CA VAL A 885 36.44 22.89 -27.56
C VAL A 885 37.13 24.19 -27.84
N THR A 886 36.65 25.33 -27.32
CA THR A 886 37.29 26.64 -27.43
C THR A 886 38.73 26.57 -26.92
N ARG A 887 39.01 25.98 -25.79
CA ARG A 887 40.35 25.82 -25.22
C ARG A 887 41.24 24.97 -26.15
N LEU A 888 40.73 23.82 -26.63
CA LEU A 888 41.48 22.98 -27.54
C LEU A 888 41.86 23.69 -28.85
N LEU A 889 40.92 24.47 -29.42
CA LEU A 889 41.16 25.23 -30.62
C LEU A 889 42.15 26.39 -30.39
N GLN A 890 42.15 27.01 -29.21
CA GLN A 890 43.14 28.02 -28.82
C GLN A 890 44.51 27.44 -28.57
N GLU A 891 44.64 26.31 -27.90
CA GLU A 891 45.92 25.62 -27.68
C GLU A 891 46.60 25.22 -28.96
N ARG A 892 45.84 24.95 -30.01
CA ARG A 892 46.34 24.63 -31.35
C ARG A 892 46.45 25.82 -32.31
N ALA A 893 46.29 27.04 -31.78
CA ALA A 893 46.35 28.32 -32.54
C ALA A 893 45.36 28.40 -33.73
N LEU A 894 44.31 27.59 -33.71
CA LEU A 894 43.24 27.58 -34.72
C LEU A 894 42.26 28.74 -34.57
N ILE A 895 42.17 29.34 -33.38
CA ILE A 895 41.44 30.58 -33.07
C ILE A 895 42.28 31.47 -32.16
N ALA A 896 42.07 32.80 -32.25
CA ALA A 896 42.78 33.76 -31.37
C ALA A 896 42.41 33.54 -29.88
N ALA A 897 43.40 33.60 -29.00
CA ALA A 897 43.18 33.53 -27.56
C ALA A 897 42.30 34.73 -27.11
N THR A 898 41.22 34.49 -26.42
CA THR A 898 40.41 35.57 -25.83
C THR A 898 41.26 36.27 -24.77
N PRO A 899 41.49 37.62 -24.85
CA PRO A 899 42.26 38.30 -23.85
C PRO A 899 41.62 38.14 -22.49
N ARG A 900 42.36 37.63 -21.53
CA ARG A 900 41.94 37.64 -20.12
C ARG A 900 41.73 39.07 -19.70
N THR A 901 40.48 39.51 -19.53
CA THR A 901 40.17 40.72 -18.80
C THR A 901 40.78 40.58 -17.36
N ALA A 902 41.93 41.22 -17.15
CA ALA A 902 42.48 41.38 -15.83
C ALA A 902 41.42 42.10 -14.99
N ALA A 903 40.92 41.44 -13.96
CA ALA A 903 40.12 42.10 -12.96
C ALA A 903 40.97 43.20 -12.37
N ALA A 904 40.69 44.44 -12.73
CA ALA A 904 41.29 45.64 -12.14
C ALA A 904 40.88 45.66 -10.68
N GLY A 905 41.85 45.36 -9.80
CA GLY A 905 41.72 45.62 -8.38
C GLY A 905 41.54 47.12 -8.18
N GLY A 906 40.43 47.49 -7.60
CA GLY A 906 40.14 48.81 -7.08
C GLY A 906 39.99 48.75 -5.56
N THR A 907 41.01 49.10 -4.82
CA THR A 907 40.91 49.61 -3.49
C THR A 907 40.83 51.18 -3.54
N PRO A 908 40.40 51.92 -2.53
CA PRO A 908 40.24 51.57 -1.13
C PRO A 908 38.81 51.32 -0.59
#